data_6c5e99171c69da62a9ac1d0d4971ddd8
#
_entry.id   6c5e99171c69da62a9ac1d0d4971ddd8
#
_cell.length_a   1.000
_cell.length_b   1.000
_cell.length_c   1.000
_cell.angle_alpha   90.00
_cell.angle_beta   90.00
_cell.angle_gamma   90.00
#
_symmetry.space_group_name_H-M   'P 1'
#
loop_
_entity.id
_entity.type
_entity.pdbx_description
1 polymer ?
#
loop_
_entity_poly.entity_id
_entity_poly.type
_entity_poly.pdbx_seq_one_letter_code
_entity_poly.pdbx_strand_id
1 'polypeptide(L)'
;MRKAIAGQVICCALLGTAIGMGGEMAQAQAKSAQNAVLDLDHGWQFRQITAAAQPSEYGWLPATVPGDVHLDLLANKKIPDPFYRDNEAKLQWIENEAWEYRVSFEVTPALLARSHVDLVFDGLDATAEIYLNSTRVLDANNSFRIWRVSAKEHLHVGKNLLYVVFPSPIKAAAKVAAGDPFRLKSKTEDKTYVRKPAYEYGWDWGPRFVTSGIWKPVRLEAWDKLRIADFAIRQRDVNREVAHLNAEVEVDAATAGSAKVSVQYSDHGKPAQVVATLNVHAGLNVIDIPIEIRQPKLWFPAGYGEQPLYEFTAQAGTGVQVSEARKTKAGLRSVELRRQPDKWGRSFEFVVNGIPVFAKGADVIPFDSFPNRVTTADYRRILQSARDANMNMIRHWGGGYYETDEFYSICDELGIMVWQDFMFGNDWQPGTYAFKQNIEAEAEDQVRRLRNHPSIVLWCGNNETESALNWDIRKNLPLDVRYQMWQDYLTEFSGILPRVVARLDSETPYWPSSPSADYEPLSDHYQSGDAHDWSVWHGRVPFTDYEKHNWRFVSEYGFQSFPEMRTVESFTKPEDRTGIFTPVMLAHQKNNEGNSIIHDYIAKDYPEPKDFPSFLYVSQVLQAEGIKIGTEHWRRNRPEAMGTIFWQLNDCWPVASWSSIDYYGRWKALQYYARRFYAPVLVSPHVEDGALKVYIVSDKTKAEPATLRVRLMDFDGKVLLEETHAVEVAPQMSKVYLDWPLKKLTDAGASNTSRVFVVADLTAGGAQISSNLAYLAPVKEVHLKPAQLKVEATGAKGAYRIRVSSPVLARDVYLSFGNLDVQPSDNYFDLLPGETAEITATSAASLEALKAQLKVISLTDAFATDNKPVMIGAAQ
;
A
#
# COMPACT_ATOMS: atom_id res chain seq x y z
N MET A 1 -18.28 -7.25 -31.18
CA MET A 1 -17.87 -6.51 -32.37
C MET A 1 -18.30 -5.06 -32.20
N ARG A 2 -17.39 -4.20 -31.77
CA ARG A 2 -17.66 -2.75 -31.65
C ARG A 2 -17.44 -2.12 -33.03
N LYS A 3 -18.45 -1.42 -33.54
CA LYS A 3 -18.29 -0.57 -34.74
C LYS A 3 -17.74 0.78 -34.27
N ALA A 4 -16.52 1.08 -34.68
CA ALA A 4 -15.96 2.43 -34.56
C ALA A 4 -16.69 3.33 -35.59
N ILE A 5 -17.26 4.42 -35.10
CA ILE A 5 -17.85 5.47 -35.95
C ILE A 5 -16.75 6.49 -36.22
N ALA A 6 -16.25 6.54 -37.44
CA ALA A 6 -15.32 7.58 -37.88
C ALA A 6 -16.07 8.89 -38.11
N GLY A 7 -15.94 9.84 -37.22
CA GLY A 7 -16.39 11.21 -37.41
C GLY A 7 -15.25 12.09 -37.94
N GLN A 8 -15.56 13.03 -38.83
CA GLN A 8 -14.56 13.97 -39.34
C GLN A 8 -14.10 14.91 -38.21
N VAL A 9 -12.80 14.86 -37.91
CA VAL A 9 -12.14 15.78 -36.97
C VAL A 9 -11.70 17.02 -37.78
N ILE A 10 -12.25 18.19 -37.48
CA ILE A 10 -11.76 19.46 -38.01
C ILE A 10 -10.89 20.12 -36.94
N CYS A 11 -9.60 20.17 -37.18
CA CYS A 11 -8.65 20.92 -36.35
C CYS A 11 -8.70 22.40 -36.71
N CYS A 12 -9.31 23.23 -35.89
CA CYS A 12 -9.19 24.68 -35.99
C CYS A 12 -8.54 25.23 -34.71
N ALA A 13 -7.30 25.64 -34.78
CA ALA A 13 -6.66 26.44 -33.75
C ALA A 13 -7.11 27.90 -33.90
N LEU A 14 -7.95 28.38 -32.99
CA LEU A 14 -8.34 29.79 -32.94
C LEU A 14 -7.75 30.47 -31.71
N LEU A 15 -6.84 31.40 -31.96
CA LEU A 15 -6.46 32.45 -30.99
C LEU A 15 -7.63 33.45 -30.91
N GLY A 16 -8.27 33.55 -29.78
CA GLY A 16 -9.33 34.49 -29.52
C GLY A 16 -9.00 35.45 -28.39
N THR A 17 -8.80 36.73 -28.71
CA THR A 17 -8.75 37.84 -27.74
C THR A 17 -10.17 38.26 -27.32
N ALA A 18 -10.25 38.58 -26.03
CA ALA A 18 -11.45 38.91 -25.26
C ALA A 18 -12.20 40.15 -25.71
N ILE A 19 -13.45 40.26 -25.32
CA ILE A 19 -14.07 41.48 -24.77
C ILE A 19 -15.28 41.04 -23.93
N GLY A 20 -15.38 41.58 -22.71
CA GLY A 20 -16.45 41.32 -21.76
C GLY A 20 -17.63 42.27 -21.89
N MET A 21 -18.62 41.97 -21.10
CA MET A 21 -19.91 42.59 -20.75
C MET A 21 -21.14 41.92 -21.33
N GLY A 22 -21.80 41.15 -20.47
CA GLY A 22 -23.07 40.43 -20.75
C GLY A 22 -23.29 39.29 -19.75
N GLY A 23 -22.66 39.37 -18.58
CA GLY A 23 -22.38 38.17 -17.74
C GLY A 23 -23.52 37.64 -16.86
N GLU A 24 -24.44 38.41 -16.37
CA GLU A 24 -25.32 37.95 -15.29
C GLU A 24 -26.55 37.16 -15.73
N MET A 25 -27.16 37.53 -16.85
CA MET A 25 -28.32 36.74 -17.35
C MET A 25 -27.93 35.43 -18.07
N ALA A 26 -26.75 35.39 -18.67
CA ALA A 26 -26.23 34.18 -19.31
C ALA A 26 -25.76 33.13 -18.25
N GLN A 27 -25.27 33.57 -17.07
CA GLN A 27 -24.93 32.67 -15.99
C GLN A 27 -26.12 31.98 -15.32
N ALA A 28 -27.28 32.69 -15.21
CA ALA A 28 -28.49 32.11 -14.64
C ALA A 28 -29.13 31.05 -15.59
N GLN A 29 -29.09 31.28 -16.91
CA GLN A 29 -29.53 30.25 -17.87
C GLN A 29 -28.55 29.11 -18.08
N ALA A 30 -27.23 29.35 -17.92
CA ALA A 30 -26.21 28.30 -17.99
C ALA A 30 -26.29 27.33 -16.80
N LYS A 31 -26.63 27.82 -15.60
CA LYS A 31 -26.82 26.96 -14.42
C LYS A 31 -28.00 25.98 -14.53
N SER A 32 -29.01 26.26 -15.33
CA SER A 32 -30.14 25.36 -15.51
C SER A 32 -29.91 24.20 -16.50
N ALA A 33 -28.82 24.22 -17.24
CA ALA A 33 -28.48 23.20 -18.25
C ALA A 33 -27.47 22.13 -17.76
N GLN A 34 -26.82 22.35 -16.64
CA GLN A 34 -25.88 21.41 -16.08
C GLN A 34 -26.57 20.26 -15.34
N ASN A 35 -25.98 19.08 -15.39
CA ASN A 35 -26.39 17.93 -14.58
C ASN A 35 -26.35 18.30 -13.10
N ALA A 36 -27.29 17.77 -12.33
CA ALA A 36 -27.42 18.08 -10.90
C ALA A 36 -27.08 16.86 -10.06
N VAL A 37 -26.45 17.10 -8.92
CA VAL A 37 -26.14 16.08 -7.92
C VAL A 37 -26.78 16.49 -6.60
N LEU A 38 -27.36 15.52 -5.91
CA LEU A 38 -27.84 15.65 -4.52
C LEU A 38 -27.14 14.57 -3.69
N ASP A 39 -26.16 14.99 -2.89
CA ASP A 39 -25.47 14.09 -1.95
C ASP A 39 -26.39 13.71 -0.80
N LEU A 40 -26.34 12.44 -0.40
CA LEU A 40 -27.15 11.87 0.68
C LEU A 40 -26.23 11.45 1.83
N ASP A 41 -25.50 12.41 2.37
CA ASP A 41 -24.43 12.18 3.39
C ASP A 41 -24.84 12.58 4.82
N HIS A 42 -26.09 13.07 5.00
CA HIS A 42 -26.56 13.54 6.30
C HIS A 42 -27.91 12.96 6.72
N GLY A 43 -28.16 12.91 8.02
CA GLY A 43 -29.47 12.55 8.58
C GLY A 43 -29.74 11.06 8.61
N TRP A 44 -28.72 10.24 8.41
CA TRP A 44 -28.86 8.80 8.48
C TRP A 44 -29.11 8.29 9.90
N GLN A 45 -29.83 7.19 9.97
CA GLN A 45 -30.10 6.41 11.18
C GLN A 45 -29.94 4.94 10.86
N PHE A 46 -29.51 4.17 11.85
CA PHE A 46 -29.39 2.70 11.75
C PHE A 46 -30.02 2.00 12.95
N ARG A 47 -30.28 0.72 12.80
CA ARG A 47 -30.64 -0.18 13.89
C ARG A 47 -30.40 -1.64 13.55
N GLN A 48 -30.35 -2.49 14.56
CA GLN A 48 -30.35 -3.94 14.42
C GLN A 48 -31.75 -4.44 14.02
N ILE A 49 -31.82 -5.39 13.09
CA ILE A 49 -33.02 -6.11 12.75
C ILE A 49 -33.15 -7.32 13.68
N THR A 50 -34.17 -7.33 14.51
CA THR A 50 -34.49 -8.46 15.40
C THR A 50 -35.68 -9.23 14.86
N ALA A 51 -35.84 -10.51 15.30
CA ALA A 51 -37.03 -11.29 14.98
C ALA A 51 -38.31 -10.54 15.42
N ALA A 52 -39.38 -10.65 14.65
CA ALA A 52 -40.62 -9.88 14.79
C ALA A 52 -41.26 -9.92 16.18
N ALA A 53 -40.86 -10.84 17.06
CA ALA A 53 -41.39 -10.99 18.43
C ALA A 53 -40.52 -10.29 19.51
N GLN A 54 -39.34 -9.73 19.14
CA GLN A 54 -38.50 -9.01 20.09
C GLN A 54 -38.25 -7.59 19.59
N PRO A 55 -38.53 -6.53 20.40
CA PRO A 55 -38.12 -5.17 20.03
C PRO A 55 -36.59 -5.15 19.85
N SER A 56 -36.11 -4.40 18.86
CA SER A 56 -34.68 -4.09 18.77
C SER A 56 -34.23 -3.54 20.12
N GLU A 57 -33.14 -4.09 20.66
CA GLU A 57 -32.54 -3.60 21.91
C GLU A 57 -32.22 -2.10 21.81
N TYR A 58 -31.93 -1.66 20.61
CA TYR A 58 -31.68 -0.27 20.28
C TYR A 58 -32.72 0.20 19.23
N GLY A 59 -33.51 1.20 19.54
CA GLY A 59 -34.33 1.90 18.54
C GLY A 59 -33.45 2.49 17.40
N TRP A 60 -34.00 3.34 16.56
CA TRP A 60 -33.23 4.06 15.58
C TRP A 60 -32.18 4.96 16.23
N LEU A 61 -30.91 4.75 15.92
CA LEU A 61 -29.75 5.51 16.38
C LEU A 61 -29.17 6.33 15.23
N PRO A 62 -28.51 7.46 15.51
CA PRO A 62 -27.76 8.20 14.51
C PRO A 62 -26.69 7.33 13.83
N ALA A 63 -26.55 7.47 12.51
CA ALA A 63 -25.51 6.82 11.72
C ALA A 63 -24.71 7.85 10.92
N THR A 64 -23.49 7.50 10.61
CA THR A 64 -22.61 8.25 9.71
C THR A 64 -22.51 7.53 8.37
N VAL A 65 -22.70 8.26 7.28
CA VAL A 65 -22.54 7.76 5.92
C VAL A 65 -21.68 8.76 5.13
N PRO A 66 -20.56 8.31 4.55
CA PRO A 66 -20.00 6.95 4.52
C PRO A 66 -19.60 6.43 5.92
N GLY A 67 -19.83 5.13 6.17
CA GLY A 67 -19.54 4.50 7.45
C GLY A 67 -19.91 3.02 7.51
N ASP A 68 -19.77 2.44 8.69
CA ASP A 68 -20.07 1.05 8.98
C ASP A 68 -20.71 0.86 10.35
N VAL A 69 -21.30 -0.32 10.58
CA VAL A 69 -22.05 -0.61 11.80
C VAL A 69 -21.19 -0.61 13.07
N HIS A 70 -19.91 -1.00 12.99
CA HIS A 70 -19.02 -1.00 14.16
C HIS A 70 -18.74 0.44 14.61
N LEU A 71 -18.44 1.33 13.66
CA LEU A 71 -18.21 2.74 13.94
C LEU A 71 -19.46 3.43 14.48
N ASP A 72 -20.62 3.13 13.92
CA ASP A 72 -21.88 3.68 14.40
C ASP A 72 -22.24 3.19 15.81
N LEU A 73 -22.03 1.89 16.10
CA LEU A 73 -22.21 1.35 17.46
C LEU A 73 -21.24 1.99 18.47
N LEU A 74 -19.98 2.20 18.06
CA LEU A 74 -18.97 2.85 18.88
C LEU A 74 -19.34 4.32 19.16
N ALA A 75 -19.71 5.07 18.13
CA ALA A 75 -20.13 6.48 18.25
C ALA A 75 -21.34 6.64 19.18
N ASN A 76 -22.27 5.70 19.15
CA ASN A 76 -23.45 5.64 20.03
C ASN A 76 -23.16 5.00 21.38
N LYS A 77 -21.89 4.65 21.71
CA LYS A 77 -21.46 4.04 22.99
C LYS A 77 -22.18 2.71 23.30
N LYS A 78 -22.49 1.94 22.27
CA LYS A 78 -23.13 0.62 22.40
C LYS A 78 -22.11 -0.52 22.49
N ILE A 79 -20.88 -0.26 22.05
CA ILE A 79 -19.73 -1.15 22.18
C ILE A 79 -18.54 -0.41 22.80
N PRO A 80 -17.62 -1.12 23.46
CA PRO A 80 -16.35 -0.56 23.89
C PRO A 80 -15.43 -0.29 22.68
N ASP A 81 -14.31 0.40 22.92
CA ASP A 81 -13.27 0.57 21.91
C ASP A 81 -12.81 -0.81 21.41
N PRO A 82 -12.97 -1.10 20.10
CA PRO A 82 -12.61 -2.39 19.51
C PRO A 82 -11.13 -2.77 19.67
N PHE A 83 -10.24 -1.77 19.72
CA PHE A 83 -8.79 -1.94 19.76
C PHE A 83 -8.21 -2.02 21.18
N TYR A 84 -9.04 -1.89 22.20
CA TYR A 84 -8.55 -1.91 23.57
C TYR A 84 -8.61 -3.30 24.18
N ARG A 85 -7.43 -3.82 24.58
CA ARG A 85 -7.23 -5.11 25.23
C ARG A 85 -7.76 -6.28 24.37
N ASP A 86 -8.70 -7.05 24.91
CA ASP A 86 -9.33 -8.22 24.31
C ASP A 86 -10.76 -7.95 23.79
N ASN A 87 -11.09 -6.69 23.55
CA ASN A 87 -12.46 -6.30 23.17
C ASN A 87 -12.89 -6.86 21.81
N GLU A 88 -11.96 -7.09 20.90
CA GLU A 88 -12.26 -7.75 19.61
C GLU A 88 -13.12 -9.01 19.80
N ALA A 89 -12.72 -9.90 20.71
CA ALA A 89 -13.42 -11.15 20.95
C ALA A 89 -14.88 -10.95 21.43
N LYS A 90 -15.16 -9.82 22.07
CA LYS A 90 -16.48 -9.48 22.60
C LYS A 90 -17.43 -8.93 21.55
N LEU A 91 -16.92 -8.56 20.37
CA LEU A 91 -17.67 -7.88 19.32
C LEU A 91 -18.09 -8.80 18.16
N GLN A 92 -17.73 -10.10 18.21
CA GLN A 92 -18.02 -11.06 17.16
C GLN A 92 -19.52 -11.34 16.94
N TRP A 93 -20.38 -10.89 17.81
CA TRP A 93 -21.83 -11.01 17.64
C TRP A 93 -22.36 -10.11 16.51
N ILE A 94 -21.69 -9.01 16.20
CA ILE A 94 -22.14 -7.97 15.24
C ILE A 94 -22.30 -8.56 13.84
N GLU A 95 -21.37 -9.40 13.41
CA GLU A 95 -21.36 -10.06 12.10
C GLU A 95 -22.51 -11.05 11.87
N ASN A 96 -23.09 -11.55 12.97
CA ASN A 96 -24.17 -12.52 12.93
C ASN A 96 -25.58 -11.88 12.87
N GLU A 97 -25.63 -10.56 13.01
CA GLU A 97 -26.86 -9.79 12.99
C GLU A 97 -27.12 -9.13 11.63
N ALA A 98 -28.39 -8.82 11.38
CA ALA A 98 -28.80 -8.01 10.25
C ALA A 98 -29.01 -6.57 10.69
N TRP A 99 -28.65 -5.63 9.82
CA TRP A 99 -28.68 -4.20 10.10
C TRP A 99 -29.48 -3.46 9.05
N GLU A 100 -30.08 -2.35 9.42
CA GLU A 100 -30.78 -1.50 8.50
C GLU A 100 -30.46 -0.02 8.71
N TYR A 101 -30.33 0.68 7.60
CA TYR A 101 -30.03 2.11 7.52
C TYR A 101 -31.19 2.83 6.86
N ARG A 102 -31.48 4.07 7.26
CA ARG A 102 -32.46 4.92 6.60
C ARG A 102 -32.06 6.38 6.58
N VAL A 103 -32.49 7.10 5.56
CA VAL A 103 -32.42 8.56 5.47
C VAL A 103 -33.65 9.12 4.81
N SER A 104 -34.11 10.23 5.34
CA SER A 104 -35.16 11.06 4.71
C SER A 104 -34.49 12.25 4.03
N PHE A 105 -34.85 12.50 2.79
CA PHE A 105 -34.28 13.59 1.99
C PHE A 105 -35.36 14.29 1.14
N GLU A 106 -35.10 15.53 0.75
CA GLU A 106 -36.02 16.35 -0.05
C GLU A 106 -35.63 16.33 -1.51
N VAL A 107 -36.62 16.05 -2.39
CA VAL A 107 -36.48 16.14 -3.85
C VAL A 107 -37.22 17.38 -4.35
N THR A 108 -36.48 18.26 -5.01
CA THR A 108 -37.07 19.50 -5.58
C THR A 108 -37.81 19.23 -6.88
N PRO A 109 -38.81 20.06 -7.23
CA PRO A 109 -39.46 19.97 -8.56
C PRO A 109 -38.46 20.05 -9.72
N ALA A 110 -37.39 20.83 -9.57
CA ALA A 110 -36.37 21.01 -10.61
C ALA A 110 -35.53 19.74 -10.82
N LEU A 111 -35.22 19.01 -9.76
CA LEU A 111 -34.48 17.75 -9.82
C LEU A 111 -35.36 16.65 -10.45
N LEU A 112 -36.62 16.53 -10.02
CA LEU A 112 -37.52 15.50 -10.53
C LEU A 112 -37.96 15.76 -11.97
N ALA A 113 -37.94 17.02 -12.43
CA ALA A 113 -38.24 17.38 -13.81
C ALA A 113 -37.16 16.93 -14.81
N ARG A 114 -35.96 16.54 -14.36
CA ARG A 114 -34.90 16.00 -15.22
C ARG A 114 -35.34 14.71 -15.91
N SER A 115 -34.78 14.45 -17.08
CA SER A 115 -35.13 13.26 -17.88
C SER A 115 -34.74 11.97 -17.18
N HIS A 116 -33.57 11.97 -16.54
CA HIS A 116 -33.01 10.86 -15.78
C HIS A 116 -32.67 11.31 -14.36
N VAL A 117 -32.93 10.45 -13.37
CA VAL A 117 -32.49 10.60 -11.99
C VAL A 117 -32.05 9.22 -11.54
N ASP A 118 -30.75 9.08 -11.29
CA ASP A 118 -30.13 7.83 -10.88
C ASP A 118 -29.74 7.90 -9.40
N LEU A 119 -29.99 6.83 -8.65
CA LEU A 119 -29.44 6.61 -7.32
C LEU A 119 -28.12 5.86 -7.49
N VAL A 120 -27.04 6.43 -6.92
CA VAL A 120 -25.68 5.92 -7.07
C VAL A 120 -25.05 5.69 -5.71
N PHE A 121 -24.54 4.48 -5.49
CA PHE A 121 -23.69 4.12 -4.37
C PHE A 121 -22.31 3.80 -4.91
N ASP A 122 -21.27 4.46 -4.39
CA ASP A 122 -19.89 4.19 -4.79
C ASP A 122 -19.33 2.95 -4.09
N GLY A 123 -20.03 2.41 -3.08
CA GLY A 123 -19.72 1.14 -2.42
C GLY A 123 -20.70 0.81 -1.29
N LEU A 124 -21.14 -0.45 -1.26
CA LEU A 124 -21.99 -1.04 -0.21
C LEU A 124 -21.29 -2.29 0.33
N ASP A 125 -21.19 -2.43 1.64
CA ASP A 125 -20.42 -3.50 2.26
C ASP A 125 -21.32 -4.54 2.96
N ALA A 126 -21.56 -5.67 2.34
CA ALA A 126 -21.33 -6.08 0.95
C ALA A 126 -22.66 -6.47 0.30
N THR A 127 -23.45 -7.32 0.97
CA THR A 127 -24.81 -7.72 0.53
C THR A 127 -25.82 -6.74 1.09
N ALA A 128 -26.58 -6.12 0.21
CA ALA A 128 -27.60 -5.13 0.61
C ALA A 128 -28.84 -5.20 -0.26
N GLU A 129 -30.01 -4.93 0.36
CA GLU A 129 -31.29 -4.72 -0.32
C GLU A 129 -31.68 -3.24 -0.15
N ILE A 130 -31.92 -2.56 -1.26
CA ILE A 130 -32.15 -1.12 -1.30
C ILE A 130 -33.60 -0.84 -1.67
N TYR A 131 -34.24 -0.04 -0.84
CA TYR A 131 -35.64 0.36 -1.02
C TYR A 131 -35.76 1.88 -1.09
N LEU A 132 -36.45 2.38 -2.11
CA LEU A 132 -36.79 3.79 -2.27
C LEU A 132 -38.32 3.95 -2.19
N ASN A 133 -38.78 4.71 -1.19
CA ASN A 133 -40.23 4.87 -0.90
C ASN A 133 -40.98 3.53 -0.86
N SER A 134 -40.44 2.56 -0.13
CA SER A 134 -40.97 1.19 0.04
C SER A 134 -40.89 0.27 -1.18
N THR A 135 -40.35 0.73 -2.31
CA THR A 135 -40.11 -0.10 -3.49
C THR A 135 -38.68 -0.61 -3.48
N ARG A 136 -38.47 -1.92 -3.60
CA ARG A 136 -37.13 -2.51 -3.76
C ARG A 136 -36.60 -2.13 -5.15
N VAL A 137 -35.46 -1.42 -5.19
CA VAL A 137 -34.91 -0.86 -6.44
C VAL A 137 -33.59 -1.48 -6.83
N LEU A 138 -32.83 -2.07 -5.86
CA LEU A 138 -31.50 -2.62 -6.11
C LEU A 138 -31.15 -3.73 -5.11
N ASP A 139 -30.40 -4.72 -5.58
CA ASP A 139 -29.71 -5.73 -4.78
C ASP A 139 -28.20 -5.65 -5.04
N ALA A 140 -27.42 -5.41 -3.98
CA ALA A 140 -25.98 -5.38 -4.03
C ALA A 140 -25.38 -6.66 -3.40
N ASN A 141 -24.21 -7.10 -3.90
CA ASN A 141 -23.53 -8.28 -3.39
C ASN A 141 -21.98 -8.21 -3.59
N ASN A 142 -21.44 -6.97 -3.66
CA ASN A 142 -20.03 -6.72 -3.89
C ASN A 142 -19.65 -5.36 -3.32
N SER A 143 -18.69 -5.33 -2.40
CA SER A 143 -18.22 -4.11 -1.73
C SER A 143 -17.45 -3.17 -2.67
N PHE A 144 -16.91 -3.70 -3.77
CA PHE A 144 -15.95 -3.01 -4.63
C PHE A 144 -16.59 -2.42 -5.90
N ARG A 145 -17.91 -2.58 -6.08
CA ARG A 145 -18.64 -2.08 -7.26
C ARG A 145 -19.31 -0.74 -6.99
N ILE A 146 -19.45 0.02 -8.08
CA ILE A 146 -20.33 1.19 -8.13
C ILE A 146 -21.72 0.72 -8.54
N TRP A 147 -22.70 0.97 -7.69
CA TRP A 147 -24.09 0.56 -7.91
C TRP A 147 -24.92 1.74 -8.37
N ARG A 148 -25.44 1.68 -9.60
CA ARG A 148 -26.29 2.70 -10.21
C ARG A 148 -27.61 2.11 -10.61
N VAL A 149 -28.71 2.76 -10.22
CA VAL A 149 -30.08 2.37 -10.58
C VAL A 149 -30.93 3.58 -10.90
N SER A 150 -31.81 3.48 -11.92
CA SER A 150 -32.79 4.53 -12.20
C SER A 150 -33.75 4.68 -11.01
N ALA A 151 -33.86 5.90 -10.49
CA ALA A 151 -34.65 6.19 -9.31
C ALA A 151 -35.88 7.04 -9.62
N LYS A 152 -35.95 7.66 -10.80
CA LYS A 152 -36.94 8.70 -11.15
C LYS A 152 -38.38 8.27 -10.90
N GLU A 153 -38.75 7.05 -11.31
CA GLU A 153 -40.14 6.54 -11.21
C GLU A 153 -40.57 6.25 -9.77
N HIS A 154 -39.59 6.17 -8.85
CA HIS A 154 -39.82 5.88 -7.43
C HIS A 154 -39.74 7.13 -6.56
N LEU A 155 -39.41 8.29 -7.11
CA LEU A 155 -39.29 9.56 -6.41
C LEU A 155 -40.53 10.42 -6.58
N HIS A 156 -40.81 11.29 -5.59
CA HIS A 156 -41.81 12.34 -5.67
C HIS A 156 -41.24 13.67 -5.13
N VAL A 157 -41.90 14.77 -5.51
CA VAL A 157 -41.50 16.09 -4.98
C VAL A 157 -41.74 16.14 -3.48
N GLY A 158 -40.80 16.70 -2.77
CA GLY A 158 -40.82 16.77 -1.32
C GLY A 158 -40.05 15.62 -0.66
N LYS A 159 -40.52 15.15 0.48
CA LYS A 159 -39.83 14.22 1.35
C LYS A 159 -39.89 12.78 0.84
N ASN A 160 -38.73 12.19 0.58
CA ASN A 160 -38.54 10.79 0.17
C ASN A 160 -37.79 10.02 1.26
N LEU A 161 -37.88 8.69 1.24
CA LEU A 161 -37.24 7.79 2.19
C LEU A 161 -36.39 6.78 1.43
N LEU A 162 -35.09 6.75 1.74
CA LEU A 162 -34.18 5.71 1.30
C LEU A 162 -33.90 4.76 2.47
N TYR A 163 -33.94 3.47 2.20
CA TYR A 163 -33.80 2.41 3.16
C TYR A 163 -32.89 1.33 2.63
N VAL A 164 -31.91 0.92 3.42
CA VAL A 164 -30.91 -0.09 3.04
C VAL A 164 -30.84 -1.15 4.11
N VAL A 165 -31.02 -2.40 3.72
CA VAL A 165 -30.98 -3.58 4.59
C VAL A 165 -29.74 -4.38 4.31
N PHE A 166 -28.92 -4.62 5.31
CA PHE A 166 -27.76 -5.48 5.29
C PHE A 166 -28.07 -6.77 6.05
N PRO A 167 -28.28 -7.91 5.39
CA PRO A 167 -28.31 -9.21 6.05
C PRO A 167 -26.93 -9.53 6.68
N SER A 168 -26.91 -10.40 7.68
CA SER A 168 -25.64 -10.88 8.22
C SER A 168 -24.72 -11.36 7.09
N PRO A 169 -23.49 -10.83 6.95
CA PRO A 169 -22.56 -11.22 5.89
C PRO A 169 -22.21 -12.71 5.97
N ILE A 170 -22.12 -13.27 7.17
CA ILE A 170 -21.84 -14.69 7.40
C ILE A 170 -22.99 -15.58 6.90
N LYS A 171 -24.24 -15.22 7.25
CA LYS A 171 -25.43 -15.95 6.81
C LYS A 171 -25.68 -15.79 5.31
N ALA A 172 -25.38 -14.61 4.74
CA ALA A 172 -25.49 -14.35 3.31
C ALA A 172 -24.50 -15.23 2.51
N ALA A 173 -23.23 -15.26 2.92
CA ALA A 173 -22.22 -16.11 2.31
C ALA A 173 -22.60 -17.61 2.37
N ALA A 174 -23.01 -18.09 3.52
CA ALA A 174 -23.45 -19.48 3.71
C ALA A 174 -24.65 -19.85 2.81
N LYS A 175 -25.60 -18.92 2.62
CA LYS A 175 -26.75 -19.10 1.73
C LYS A 175 -26.33 -19.25 0.27
N VAL A 176 -25.40 -18.40 -0.20
CA VAL A 176 -24.88 -18.48 -1.57
C VAL A 176 -24.09 -19.76 -1.76
N ALA A 177 -23.20 -20.11 -0.82
CA ALA A 177 -22.40 -21.33 -0.83
C ALA A 177 -23.23 -22.60 -0.87
N ALA A 178 -24.39 -22.64 -0.19
CA ALA A 178 -25.30 -23.79 -0.18
C ALA A 178 -25.91 -24.07 -1.57
N GLY A 179 -25.94 -23.09 -2.46
CA GLY A 179 -26.41 -23.21 -3.84
C GLY A 179 -25.33 -23.65 -4.84
N ASP A 180 -24.07 -23.70 -4.42
CA ASP A 180 -22.97 -24.12 -5.29
C ASP A 180 -22.78 -25.66 -5.23
N PRO A 181 -22.95 -26.39 -6.35
CA PRO A 181 -22.73 -27.81 -6.38
C PRO A 181 -21.28 -28.24 -6.11
N PHE A 182 -20.33 -27.32 -6.38
CA PHE A 182 -18.89 -27.51 -6.14
C PHE A 182 -18.40 -26.77 -4.87
N ARG A 183 -19.31 -26.53 -3.93
CA ARG A 183 -18.97 -25.82 -2.68
C ARG A 183 -17.68 -26.36 -2.07
N LEU A 184 -16.67 -25.51 -2.06
CA LEU A 184 -15.42 -25.79 -1.38
C LEU A 184 -15.65 -25.72 0.12
N LYS A 185 -15.57 -26.89 0.78
CA LYS A 185 -15.53 -26.95 2.24
C LYS A 185 -14.15 -26.46 2.71
N SER A 186 -13.98 -25.17 2.80
CA SER A 186 -12.80 -24.58 3.43
C SER A 186 -12.87 -24.75 4.94
N LYS A 187 -11.72 -24.83 5.62
CA LYS A 187 -11.67 -24.64 7.08
C LYS A 187 -12.05 -23.21 7.48
N THR A 188 -11.90 -22.30 6.57
CA THR A 188 -12.37 -20.92 6.66
C THR A 188 -13.79 -20.90 6.10
N GLU A 189 -14.67 -20.18 6.75
CA GLU A 189 -16.07 -19.96 6.43
C GLU A 189 -16.32 -19.71 4.92
N ASP A 190 -17.58 -19.65 4.53
CA ASP A 190 -18.01 -19.41 3.14
C ASP A 190 -17.70 -17.96 2.64
N LYS A 191 -16.66 -17.29 3.19
CA LYS A 191 -16.34 -15.88 2.93
C LYS A 191 -16.11 -15.56 1.45
N THR A 192 -15.58 -16.49 0.67
CA THR A 192 -15.30 -16.31 -0.76
C THR A 192 -16.58 -16.20 -1.62
N TYR A 193 -17.73 -16.58 -1.09
CA TYR A 193 -19.01 -16.46 -1.78
C TYR A 193 -19.64 -15.05 -1.72
N VAL A 194 -18.99 -14.13 -1.01
CA VAL A 194 -19.36 -12.70 -0.97
C VAL A 194 -18.12 -11.87 -1.33
N ARG A 195 -18.26 -10.94 -2.28
CA ARG A 195 -17.18 -10.02 -2.63
C ARG A 195 -17.04 -8.92 -1.57
N LYS A 196 -16.17 -9.18 -0.60
CA LYS A 196 -15.93 -8.36 0.59
C LYS A 196 -14.44 -8.39 0.93
N PRO A 197 -13.86 -7.33 1.55
CA PRO A 197 -12.46 -7.36 1.96
C PRO A 197 -12.12 -8.58 2.80
N ALA A 198 -11.14 -9.39 2.36
CA ALA A 198 -10.82 -10.65 3.01
C ALA A 198 -10.28 -10.47 4.43
N TYR A 199 -9.55 -9.38 4.70
CA TYR A 199 -8.95 -9.08 6.00
C TYR A 199 -10.00 -8.91 7.11
N GLU A 200 -11.22 -8.49 6.80
CA GLU A 200 -12.26 -8.28 7.80
C GLU A 200 -12.65 -9.58 8.53
N TYR A 201 -12.43 -10.74 7.90
CA TYR A 201 -12.60 -12.05 8.52
C TYR A 201 -11.46 -12.46 9.45
N GLY A 202 -10.54 -11.52 9.73
CA GLY A 202 -9.32 -11.72 10.48
C GLY A 202 -8.17 -12.18 9.57
N TRP A 203 -6.97 -11.72 9.89
CA TRP A 203 -5.73 -12.10 9.22
C TRP A 203 -4.63 -12.30 10.27
N ASP A 204 -3.46 -12.82 9.89
CA ASP A 204 -2.36 -13.04 10.84
C ASP A 204 -1.66 -11.77 11.34
N TRP A 205 -2.14 -10.59 10.91
CA TRP A 205 -1.80 -9.26 11.41
C TRP A 205 -3.04 -8.44 11.77
N GLY A 206 -4.23 -8.83 11.35
CA GLY A 206 -5.47 -8.05 11.45
C GLY A 206 -6.53 -8.68 12.34
N PRO A 207 -7.28 -7.85 13.09
CA PRO A 207 -8.40 -8.34 13.89
C PRO A 207 -9.57 -8.75 13.01
N ARG A 208 -10.48 -9.55 13.56
CA ARG A 208 -11.71 -9.93 12.89
C ARG A 208 -12.81 -8.93 13.19
N PHE A 209 -13.20 -8.14 12.20
CA PHE A 209 -14.35 -7.26 12.24
C PHE A 209 -15.10 -7.32 10.92
N VAL A 210 -15.95 -8.34 10.75
CA VAL A 210 -16.80 -8.49 9.57
C VAL A 210 -17.96 -7.52 9.68
N THR A 211 -17.80 -6.33 9.12
CA THR A 211 -18.74 -5.24 9.26
C THR A 211 -19.81 -5.23 8.16
N SER A 212 -20.69 -4.24 8.16
CA SER A 212 -21.65 -3.93 7.10
C SER A 212 -21.94 -2.45 7.10
N GLY A 213 -22.21 -1.85 5.94
CA GLY A 213 -22.52 -0.44 5.90
C GLY A 213 -22.50 0.18 4.50
N ILE A 214 -22.87 1.44 4.46
CA ILE A 214 -22.73 2.29 3.27
C ILE A 214 -21.35 2.95 3.38
N TRP A 215 -20.31 2.23 2.99
CA TRP A 215 -18.93 2.60 3.30
C TRP A 215 -18.29 3.62 2.34
N LYS A 216 -18.97 3.92 1.22
CA LYS A 216 -18.60 4.96 0.26
C LYS A 216 -19.78 5.91 0.01
N PRO A 217 -19.58 7.06 -0.65
CA PRO A 217 -20.62 8.04 -0.90
C PRO A 217 -21.88 7.49 -1.59
N VAL A 218 -23.02 8.09 -1.28
CA VAL A 218 -24.32 7.85 -1.93
C VAL A 218 -24.96 9.17 -2.35
N ARG A 219 -25.54 9.22 -3.56
CA ARG A 219 -26.11 10.43 -4.13
C ARG A 219 -27.19 10.14 -5.17
N LEU A 220 -27.99 11.16 -5.47
CA LEU A 220 -28.80 11.21 -6.69
C LEU A 220 -28.06 12.02 -7.75
N GLU A 221 -27.97 11.49 -8.97
CA GLU A 221 -27.48 12.19 -10.16
C GLU A 221 -28.62 12.41 -11.13
N ALA A 222 -28.86 13.66 -11.48
CA ALA A 222 -29.98 14.04 -12.37
C ALA A 222 -29.46 14.71 -13.63
N TRP A 223 -29.86 14.20 -14.79
CA TRP A 223 -29.38 14.64 -16.09
C TRP A 223 -30.48 14.55 -17.19
N ASP A 224 -30.27 15.26 -18.30
CA ASP A 224 -31.29 15.33 -19.36
C ASP A 224 -30.83 14.69 -20.66
N LYS A 225 -29.83 15.25 -21.32
CA LYS A 225 -29.47 14.87 -22.69
C LYS A 225 -28.23 14.00 -22.75
N LEU A 226 -27.18 14.42 -22.02
CA LEU A 226 -25.86 13.80 -22.01
C LEU A 226 -25.29 13.81 -20.63
N ARG A 227 -24.58 12.74 -20.25
CA ARG A 227 -23.65 12.70 -19.14
C ARG A 227 -22.32 12.09 -19.57
N ILE A 228 -21.21 12.49 -18.94
CA ILE A 228 -19.91 11.84 -19.12
C ILE A 228 -19.88 10.64 -18.17
N ALA A 229 -20.00 9.45 -18.73
CA ALA A 229 -19.94 8.20 -17.97
C ALA A 229 -18.52 7.90 -17.51
N ASP A 230 -17.52 8.16 -18.38
CA ASP A 230 -16.12 7.97 -18.06
C ASP A 230 -15.21 8.88 -18.89
N PHE A 231 -13.97 9.14 -18.36
CA PHE A 231 -12.97 9.95 -19.05
C PHE A 231 -11.56 9.46 -18.75
N ALA A 232 -10.85 9.02 -19.79
CA ALA A 232 -9.47 8.54 -19.67
C ALA A 232 -8.54 9.20 -20.69
N ILE A 233 -7.26 9.31 -20.31
CA ILE A 233 -6.17 9.75 -21.20
C ILE A 233 -5.33 8.52 -21.53
N ARG A 234 -5.59 7.93 -22.70
CA ARG A 234 -4.84 6.78 -23.20
C ARG A 234 -3.50 7.25 -23.77
N GLN A 235 -2.43 6.59 -23.39
CA GLN A 235 -1.05 6.98 -23.74
C GLN A 235 -0.49 5.97 -24.76
N ARG A 236 -0.76 6.21 -26.04
CA ARG A 236 -0.43 5.25 -27.11
C ARG A 236 1.05 5.16 -27.43
N ASP A 237 1.74 6.29 -27.45
CA ASP A 237 3.18 6.42 -27.65
C ASP A 237 3.66 7.66 -26.94
N VAL A 238 4.53 7.47 -25.95
CA VAL A 238 5.05 8.54 -25.10
C VAL A 238 6.56 8.41 -25.01
N ASN A 239 7.25 9.46 -25.46
CA ASN A 239 8.68 9.57 -25.36
C ASN A 239 9.09 11.03 -25.13
N ARG A 240 10.39 11.36 -25.09
CA ARG A 240 10.86 12.72 -24.81
C ARG A 240 10.59 13.73 -25.92
N GLU A 241 10.31 13.27 -27.14
CA GLU A 241 10.08 14.13 -28.31
C GLU A 241 8.61 14.43 -28.48
N VAL A 242 7.75 13.43 -28.26
CA VAL A 242 6.31 13.56 -28.48
C VAL A 242 5.53 12.59 -27.57
N ALA A 243 4.34 13.03 -27.15
CA ALA A 243 3.31 12.18 -26.57
C ALA A 243 2.08 12.16 -27.49
N HIS A 244 1.78 10.99 -28.03
CA HIS A 244 0.54 10.74 -28.75
C HIS A 244 -0.48 10.16 -27.80
N LEU A 245 -1.45 10.98 -27.43
CA LEU A 245 -2.49 10.66 -26.48
C LEU A 245 -3.81 10.46 -27.21
N ASN A 246 -4.72 9.73 -26.57
CA ASN A 246 -6.10 9.66 -26.97
C ASN A 246 -6.99 9.92 -25.74
N ALA A 247 -7.69 11.05 -25.74
CA ALA A 247 -8.71 11.33 -24.74
C ALA A 247 -9.98 10.52 -25.06
N GLU A 248 -10.18 9.43 -24.34
CA GLU A 248 -11.34 8.56 -24.43
C GLU A 248 -12.44 9.12 -23.53
N VAL A 249 -13.51 9.67 -24.13
CA VAL A 249 -14.67 10.22 -23.42
C VAL A 249 -15.87 9.32 -23.65
N GLU A 250 -16.34 8.65 -22.61
CA GLU A 250 -17.57 7.88 -22.68
C GLU A 250 -18.77 8.77 -22.34
N VAL A 251 -19.64 8.97 -23.31
CA VAL A 251 -20.86 9.80 -23.18
C VAL A 251 -22.08 8.91 -23.21
N ASP A 252 -22.91 8.99 -22.18
CA ASP A 252 -24.23 8.38 -22.14
C ASP A 252 -25.26 9.40 -22.64
N ALA A 253 -25.95 9.07 -23.73
CA ALA A 253 -26.91 9.94 -24.38
C ALA A 253 -28.34 9.42 -24.18
N ALA A 254 -29.24 10.27 -23.69
CA ALA A 254 -30.66 9.91 -23.51
C ALA A 254 -31.36 9.57 -24.85
N THR A 255 -30.94 10.24 -25.89
CA THR A 255 -31.52 10.05 -27.27
C THR A 255 -30.43 10.22 -28.32
N ALA A 256 -30.64 9.62 -29.49
CA ALA A 256 -29.77 9.87 -30.64
C ALA A 256 -29.81 11.35 -31.04
N GLY A 257 -28.64 11.90 -31.42
CA GLY A 257 -28.55 13.31 -31.83
C GLY A 257 -27.11 13.77 -32.01
N SER A 258 -26.90 15.07 -32.21
CA SER A 258 -25.60 15.67 -32.31
C SER A 258 -25.04 16.00 -30.92
N ALA A 259 -23.84 15.54 -30.62
CA ALA A 259 -23.08 15.87 -29.43
C ALA A 259 -21.81 16.66 -29.78
N LYS A 260 -21.47 17.62 -28.93
CA LYS A 260 -20.18 18.32 -28.96
C LYS A 260 -19.38 17.91 -27.74
N VAL A 261 -18.22 17.34 -27.96
CA VAL A 261 -17.28 16.96 -26.90
C VAL A 261 -15.98 17.74 -27.10
N SER A 262 -15.46 18.31 -26.02
CA SER A 262 -14.18 19.01 -26.07
C SER A 262 -13.29 18.60 -24.89
N VAL A 263 -12.00 18.57 -25.14
CA VAL A 263 -10.98 18.33 -24.10
C VAL A 263 -10.05 19.53 -24.03
N GLN A 264 -9.99 20.13 -22.85
CA GLN A 264 -9.10 21.23 -22.51
C GLN A 264 -7.91 20.72 -21.73
N TYR A 265 -6.73 21.24 -21.99
CA TYR A 265 -5.48 20.91 -21.28
C TYR A 265 -4.50 22.07 -21.36
N SER A 266 -3.36 21.95 -20.66
CA SER A 266 -2.28 22.93 -20.74
C SER A 266 -1.12 22.35 -21.54
N ASP A 267 -0.75 22.97 -22.63
CA ASP A 267 0.44 22.66 -23.41
C ASP A 267 1.53 23.70 -23.11
N HIS A 268 2.58 23.27 -22.39
CA HIS A 268 3.68 24.15 -21.95
C HIS A 268 3.20 25.44 -21.27
N GLY A 269 2.16 25.34 -20.43
CA GLY A 269 1.56 26.48 -19.73
C GLY A 269 0.61 27.32 -20.57
N LYS A 270 0.35 26.95 -21.82
CA LYS A 270 -0.64 27.60 -22.69
C LYS A 270 -1.92 26.77 -22.74
N PRO A 271 -3.10 27.39 -22.59
CA PRO A 271 -4.37 26.70 -22.78
C PRO A 271 -4.50 26.13 -24.19
N ALA A 272 -4.84 24.87 -24.29
CA ALA A 272 -5.14 24.16 -25.53
C ALA A 272 -6.50 23.47 -25.43
N GLN A 273 -7.17 23.29 -26.55
CA GLN A 273 -8.45 22.61 -26.64
C GLN A 273 -8.57 21.85 -27.95
N VAL A 274 -9.08 20.63 -27.86
CA VAL A 274 -9.54 19.86 -29.02
C VAL A 274 -11.04 19.68 -28.93
N VAL A 275 -11.74 19.81 -30.06
CA VAL A 275 -13.21 19.74 -30.11
C VAL A 275 -13.62 18.72 -31.16
N ALA A 276 -14.53 17.83 -30.82
CA ALA A 276 -15.21 16.91 -31.72
C ALA A 276 -16.71 17.20 -31.72
N THR A 277 -17.31 17.19 -32.90
CA THR A 277 -18.77 17.22 -33.07
C THR A 277 -19.17 15.98 -33.84
N LEU A 278 -20.09 15.18 -33.31
CA LEU A 278 -20.42 13.89 -33.86
C LEU A 278 -21.88 13.53 -33.55
N ASN A 279 -22.41 12.57 -34.28
CA ASN A 279 -23.72 11.99 -33.98
C ASN A 279 -23.54 10.83 -32.98
N VAL A 280 -24.31 10.87 -31.90
CA VAL A 280 -24.38 9.82 -30.86
C VAL A 280 -25.71 9.06 -31.03
N HIS A 281 -25.69 7.78 -30.64
CA HIS A 281 -26.90 6.99 -30.45
C HIS A 281 -27.35 7.05 -28.98
N ALA A 282 -28.60 6.68 -28.71
CA ALA A 282 -29.09 6.53 -27.36
C ALA A 282 -28.25 5.46 -26.61
N GLY A 283 -27.92 5.74 -25.35
CA GLY A 283 -27.03 4.93 -24.53
C GLY A 283 -25.54 5.35 -24.62
N LEU A 284 -24.65 4.45 -24.28
CA LEU A 284 -23.22 4.71 -24.14
C LEU A 284 -22.52 4.82 -25.50
N ASN A 285 -21.77 5.92 -25.68
CA ASN A 285 -20.94 6.20 -26.85
C ASN A 285 -19.51 6.47 -26.40
N VAL A 286 -18.52 5.81 -27.01
CA VAL A 286 -17.09 6.03 -26.79
C VAL A 286 -16.57 6.98 -27.86
N ILE A 287 -15.98 8.08 -27.44
CA ILE A 287 -15.49 9.16 -28.29
C ILE A 287 -14.01 9.33 -28.08
N ASP A 288 -13.24 9.05 -29.13
CA ASP A 288 -11.79 9.16 -29.16
C ASP A 288 -11.37 10.53 -29.68
N ILE A 289 -10.62 11.29 -28.89
CA ILE A 289 -10.10 12.61 -29.26
C ILE A 289 -8.57 12.56 -29.23
N PRO A 290 -7.89 12.55 -30.39
CA PRO A 290 -6.43 12.52 -30.45
C PRO A 290 -5.83 13.85 -29.95
N ILE A 291 -4.76 13.75 -29.16
CA ILE A 291 -3.99 14.89 -28.63
C ILE A 291 -2.52 14.60 -28.88
N GLU A 292 -1.78 15.59 -29.39
CA GLU A 292 -0.34 15.55 -29.52
C GLU A 292 0.29 16.61 -28.64
N ILE A 293 1.26 16.22 -27.79
CA ILE A 293 2.07 17.13 -26.99
C ILE A 293 3.54 16.92 -27.36
N ARG A 294 4.17 17.95 -27.90
CA ARG A 294 5.59 17.92 -28.29
C ARG A 294 6.50 18.23 -27.12
N GLN A 295 7.63 17.53 -26.99
CA GLN A 295 8.58 17.68 -25.90
C GLN A 295 7.88 17.60 -24.52
N PRO A 296 7.09 16.56 -24.24
CA PRO A 296 6.34 16.48 -23.02
C PRO A 296 7.26 16.40 -21.80
N LYS A 297 6.80 16.93 -20.67
CA LYS A 297 7.40 16.63 -19.38
C LYS A 297 6.94 15.25 -18.96
N LEU A 298 7.87 14.32 -18.83
CA LEU A 298 7.56 12.92 -18.47
C LEU A 298 7.53 12.76 -16.96
N TRP A 299 6.57 11.94 -16.50
CA TRP A 299 6.50 11.48 -15.13
C TRP A 299 7.50 10.34 -14.89
N PHE A 300 8.24 10.38 -13.77
CA PHE A 300 9.21 9.36 -13.38
C PHE A 300 8.95 8.85 -11.96
N PRO A 301 9.34 7.60 -11.67
CA PRO A 301 9.39 7.12 -10.29
C PRO A 301 10.37 7.94 -9.45
N ALA A 302 10.14 7.91 -8.15
CA ALA A 302 11.00 8.50 -7.14
C ALA A 302 12.47 8.09 -7.31
N GLY A 303 13.36 9.07 -7.35
CA GLY A 303 14.81 8.87 -7.56
C GLY A 303 15.25 8.82 -9.03
N TYR A 304 14.32 8.82 -10.00
CA TYR A 304 14.64 8.74 -11.44
C TYR A 304 14.29 10.02 -12.22
N GLY A 305 13.49 10.91 -11.65
CA GLY A 305 13.11 12.17 -12.27
C GLY A 305 11.99 12.90 -11.54
N GLU A 306 11.37 13.87 -12.21
CA GLU A 306 10.26 14.68 -11.70
C GLU A 306 8.91 13.96 -11.92
N GLN A 307 7.84 14.46 -11.23
CA GLN A 307 6.49 13.92 -11.26
C GLN A 307 5.47 14.92 -11.83
N PRO A 308 5.65 15.44 -13.07
CA PRO A 308 4.69 16.35 -13.64
C PRO A 308 3.36 15.67 -13.96
N LEU A 309 2.26 16.35 -13.58
CA LEU A 309 0.90 15.91 -13.85
C LEU A 309 0.21 16.94 -14.75
N TYR A 310 -0.36 16.47 -15.85
CA TYR A 310 -1.15 17.27 -16.76
C TYR A 310 -2.62 17.19 -16.35
N GLU A 311 -3.28 18.34 -16.30
CA GLU A 311 -4.73 18.41 -16.05
C GLU A 311 -5.49 18.45 -17.37
N PHE A 312 -6.49 17.58 -17.48
CA PHE A 312 -7.41 17.51 -18.61
C PHE A 312 -8.83 17.73 -18.13
N THR A 313 -9.62 18.48 -18.93
CA THR A 313 -11.05 18.71 -18.66
C THR A 313 -11.85 18.33 -19.90
N ALA A 314 -12.61 17.26 -19.82
CA ALA A 314 -13.60 16.90 -20.81
C ALA A 314 -14.88 17.66 -20.56
N GLN A 315 -15.52 18.15 -21.63
CA GLN A 315 -16.85 18.75 -21.60
C GLN A 315 -17.71 18.11 -22.67
N ALA A 316 -18.94 17.75 -22.32
CA ALA A 316 -19.92 17.21 -23.24
C ALA A 316 -21.20 18.04 -23.21
N GLY A 317 -21.84 18.23 -24.37
CA GLY A 317 -23.07 19.00 -24.48
C GLY A 317 -23.72 18.95 -25.86
N THR A 318 -24.81 19.70 -26.03
CA THR A 318 -25.50 19.81 -27.29
C THR A 318 -25.47 21.26 -27.77
N GLY A 319 -25.00 21.50 -28.99
CA GLY A 319 -24.88 22.85 -29.56
C GLY A 319 -23.81 23.66 -28.79
N VAL A 320 -24.23 24.80 -28.22
CA VAL A 320 -23.35 25.68 -27.42
C VAL A 320 -23.45 25.41 -25.90
N GLN A 321 -24.41 24.60 -25.46
CA GLN A 321 -24.61 24.31 -24.02
C GLN A 321 -23.78 23.12 -23.58
N VAL A 322 -23.02 23.30 -22.47
CA VAL A 322 -22.30 22.24 -21.80
C VAL A 322 -23.25 21.60 -20.78
N SER A 323 -23.48 20.30 -20.91
CA SER A 323 -24.29 19.51 -19.98
C SER A 323 -23.46 19.06 -18.79
N GLU A 324 -22.21 18.66 -19.01
CA GLU A 324 -21.31 18.16 -17.99
C GLU A 324 -19.84 18.47 -18.30
N ALA A 325 -19.03 18.63 -17.25
CA ALA A 325 -17.59 18.73 -17.33
C ALA A 325 -16.96 17.77 -16.32
N ARG A 326 -15.96 16.99 -16.75
CA ARG A 326 -15.19 16.05 -15.90
C ARG A 326 -13.72 16.33 -16.03
N LYS A 327 -13.03 16.35 -14.88
CA LYS A 327 -11.59 16.59 -14.80
C LYS A 327 -10.85 15.30 -14.49
N THR A 328 -9.65 15.17 -15.03
CA THR A 328 -8.69 14.14 -14.66
C THR A 328 -7.26 14.69 -14.71
N LYS A 329 -6.35 14.03 -13.99
CA LYS A 329 -4.91 14.25 -14.11
C LYS A 329 -4.26 13.03 -14.73
N ALA A 330 -3.19 13.23 -15.49
CA ALA A 330 -2.37 12.15 -16.02
C ALA A 330 -0.90 12.56 -16.00
N GLY A 331 -0.03 11.67 -15.56
CA GLY A 331 1.41 11.77 -15.74
C GLY A 331 1.81 11.04 -17.01
N LEU A 332 2.51 11.72 -17.91
CA LEU A 332 2.86 11.14 -19.20
C LEU A 332 4.09 10.23 -19.06
N ARG A 333 3.92 8.96 -19.38
CA ARG A 333 4.97 7.94 -19.26
C ARG A 333 4.73 6.75 -20.18
N SER A 334 5.78 5.99 -20.47
CA SER A 334 5.66 4.59 -20.87
C SER A 334 6.01 3.69 -19.67
N VAL A 335 5.35 2.53 -19.57
CA VAL A 335 5.66 1.49 -18.58
C VAL A 335 5.63 0.12 -19.23
N GLU A 336 6.60 -0.71 -18.86
CA GLU A 336 6.75 -2.09 -19.33
C GLU A 336 7.14 -2.97 -18.14
N LEU A 337 6.53 -4.12 -17.99
CA LEU A 337 7.06 -5.23 -17.22
C LEU A 337 7.90 -6.07 -18.20
N ARG A 338 9.22 -5.90 -18.15
CA ARG A 338 10.13 -6.58 -19.05
C ARG A 338 10.44 -7.98 -18.56
N ARG A 339 10.15 -8.96 -19.41
CA ARG A 339 10.33 -10.38 -19.17
C ARG A 339 11.04 -11.01 -20.35
N GLN A 340 12.33 -10.84 -20.42
CA GLN A 340 13.15 -11.35 -21.52
C GLN A 340 14.10 -12.45 -21.03
N PRO A 341 14.40 -13.46 -21.86
CA PRO A 341 15.41 -14.45 -21.54
C PRO A 341 16.79 -13.80 -21.32
N ASP A 342 17.48 -14.23 -20.29
CA ASP A 342 18.86 -13.85 -19.99
C ASP A 342 19.65 -15.05 -19.44
N LYS A 343 20.87 -14.82 -18.98
CA LYS A 343 21.74 -15.91 -18.49
C LYS A 343 21.27 -16.53 -17.17
N TRP A 344 20.31 -15.92 -16.47
CA TRP A 344 19.76 -16.41 -15.20
C TRP A 344 18.32 -16.94 -15.34
N GLY A 345 17.75 -16.92 -16.56
CA GLY A 345 16.41 -17.38 -16.84
C GLY A 345 15.60 -16.34 -17.61
N ARG A 346 14.58 -15.76 -16.99
CA ARG A 346 13.73 -14.70 -17.57
C ARG A 346 13.69 -13.51 -16.63
N SER A 347 14.03 -12.31 -17.13
CA SER A 347 14.00 -11.08 -16.32
C SER A 347 12.59 -10.78 -15.79
N PHE A 348 12.53 -10.07 -14.68
CA PHE A 348 11.30 -9.49 -14.13
C PHE A 348 11.64 -8.09 -13.64
N GLU A 349 11.45 -7.09 -14.50
CA GLU A 349 11.86 -5.73 -14.20
C GLU A 349 10.89 -4.69 -14.77
N PHE A 350 10.64 -3.65 -13.98
CA PHE A 350 9.86 -2.50 -14.44
C PHE A 350 10.75 -1.56 -15.22
N VAL A 351 10.28 -1.17 -16.41
CA VAL A 351 10.96 -0.17 -17.26
C VAL A 351 10.02 1.01 -17.43
N VAL A 352 10.45 2.17 -16.95
CA VAL A 352 9.67 3.42 -17.06
C VAL A 352 10.43 4.40 -17.94
N ASN A 353 9.78 4.88 -19.00
CA ASN A 353 10.40 5.77 -19.99
C ASN A 353 11.73 5.23 -20.54
N GLY A 354 11.82 3.92 -20.76
CA GLY A 354 12.99 3.22 -21.25
C GLY A 354 14.11 3.00 -20.22
N ILE A 355 13.89 3.36 -18.93
CA ILE A 355 14.88 3.20 -17.86
C ILE A 355 14.46 2.02 -16.97
N PRO A 356 15.31 0.97 -16.85
CA PRO A 356 15.08 -0.10 -15.87
C PRO A 356 15.14 0.43 -14.44
N VAL A 357 14.11 0.14 -13.66
CA VAL A 357 13.97 0.61 -12.28
C VAL A 357 14.16 -0.56 -11.33
N PHE A 358 15.12 -0.46 -10.41
CA PHE A 358 15.15 -1.37 -9.28
C PHE A 358 14.02 -0.99 -8.32
N ALA A 359 13.02 -1.87 -8.17
CA ALA A 359 11.90 -1.65 -7.27
C ALA A 359 12.33 -1.80 -5.80
N LYS A 360 12.04 -0.79 -5.00
CA LYS A 360 12.38 -0.71 -3.58
C LYS A 360 11.14 -0.30 -2.80
N GLY A 361 10.70 -1.14 -1.88
CA GLY A 361 9.46 -0.78 -1.19
C GLY A 361 8.96 -1.79 -0.19
N ALA A 362 7.66 -1.72 0.05
CA ALA A 362 6.94 -2.61 0.95
C ALA A 362 5.50 -2.84 0.48
N ASP A 363 4.89 -3.91 0.99
CA ASP A 363 3.47 -4.15 0.82
C ASP A 363 2.66 -3.25 1.75
N VAL A 364 1.54 -2.73 1.29
CA VAL A 364 0.56 -2.06 2.14
C VAL A 364 -0.65 -2.94 2.38
N ILE A 365 -1.06 -2.99 3.63
CA ILE A 365 -2.33 -3.55 4.09
C ILE A 365 -3.30 -2.39 4.37
N PRO A 366 -4.60 -2.64 4.65
CA PRO A 366 -5.52 -1.58 5.07
C PRO A 366 -4.91 -0.65 6.12
N PHE A 367 -5.12 0.66 5.99
CA PHE A 367 -4.53 1.67 6.90
C PHE A 367 -5.23 1.72 8.26
N ASP A 368 -6.44 1.19 8.33
CA ASP A 368 -7.24 1.00 9.54
C ASP A 368 -8.16 -0.21 9.35
N SER A 369 -8.51 -0.91 10.43
CA SER A 369 -9.51 -1.97 10.37
C SER A 369 -10.88 -1.45 9.92
N PHE A 370 -11.14 -0.16 10.09
CA PHE A 370 -12.34 0.54 9.64
C PHE A 370 -11.98 1.63 8.65
N PRO A 371 -12.08 1.39 7.34
CA PRO A 371 -11.59 2.28 6.28
C PRO A 371 -12.08 3.74 6.39
N ASN A 372 -13.29 3.93 6.91
CA ASN A 372 -13.92 5.24 7.04
C ASN A 372 -13.26 6.16 8.10
N ARG A 373 -12.30 5.66 8.88
CA ARG A 373 -11.48 6.49 9.80
C ARG A 373 -10.23 7.06 9.12
N VAL A 374 -9.82 6.49 8.00
CA VAL A 374 -8.60 6.91 7.29
C VAL A 374 -8.83 8.26 6.61
N THR A 375 -7.94 9.21 6.86
CA THR A 375 -7.98 10.53 6.27
C THR A 375 -6.90 10.72 5.20
N THR A 376 -7.06 11.74 4.34
CA THR A 376 -6.02 12.15 3.39
C THR A 376 -4.68 12.44 4.08
N ALA A 377 -4.71 12.96 5.31
CA ALA A 377 -3.52 13.23 6.09
C ALA A 377 -2.80 11.93 6.53
N ASP A 378 -3.55 10.87 6.83
CA ASP A 378 -2.99 9.56 7.18
C ASP A 378 -2.31 8.93 5.96
N TYR A 379 -2.96 8.94 4.79
CA TYR A 379 -2.31 8.51 3.54
C TYR A 379 -1.03 9.29 3.28
N ARG A 380 -1.10 10.63 3.35
CA ARG A 380 0.07 11.49 3.11
C ARG A 380 1.21 11.16 4.07
N ARG A 381 0.94 10.97 5.34
CA ARG A 381 1.94 10.66 6.37
C ARG A 381 2.66 9.34 6.10
N ILE A 382 1.93 8.28 5.81
CA ILE A 382 2.50 6.94 5.57
C ILE A 382 3.25 6.89 4.23
N LEU A 383 2.66 7.43 3.16
CA LEU A 383 3.29 7.44 1.83
C LEU A 383 4.52 8.36 1.80
N GLN A 384 4.50 9.50 2.50
CA GLN A 384 5.68 10.34 2.66
C GLN A 384 6.77 9.60 3.44
N SER A 385 6.41 8.85 4.49
CA SER A 385 7.36 8.02 5.25
C SER A 385 8.01 6.95 4.36
N ALA A 386 7.25 6.33 3.45
CA ALA A 386 7.82 5.41 2.46
C ALA A 386 8.81 6.13 1.53
N ARG A 387 8.42 7.31 1.02
CA ARG A 387 9.28 8.14 0.16
C ARG A 387 10.56 8.59 0.88
N ASP A 388 10.45 8.98 2.15
CA ASP A 388 11.58 9.42 2.98
C ASP A 388 12.52 8.26 3.33
N ALA A 389 12.03 7.01 3.29
CA ALA A 389 12.84 5.80 3.39
C ALA A 389 13.40 5.32 2.03
N ASN A 390 13.44 6.17 1.00
CA ASN A 390 13.94 5.88 -0.35
C ASN A 390 13.16 4.79 -1.10
N MET A 391 11.93 4.52 -0.71
CA MET A 391 11.05 3.62 -1.46
C MET A 391 10.55 4.32 -2.73
N ASN A 392 10.40 3.56 -3.79
CA ASN A 392 9.86 3.98 -5.07
C ASN A 392 8.70 3.11 -5.56
N MET A 393 8.34 2.07 -4.80
CA MET A 393 7.22 1.18 -5.09
C MET A 393 6.47 0.80 -3.81
N ILE A 394 5.17 0.63 -3.96
CA ILE A 394 4.28 0.01 -2.97
C ILE A 394 3.48 -1.06 -3.70
N ARG A 395 3.37 -2.25 -3.13
CA ARG A 395 2.39 -3.23 -3.56
C ARG A 395 1.14 -3.10 -2.69
N HIS A 396 0.01 -2.85 -3.33
CA HIS A 396 -1.30 -2.82 -2.69
C HIS A 396 -1.87 -4.23 -2.67
N TRP A 397 -1.82 -4.88 -1.51
CA TRP A 397 -2.13 -6.29 -1.31
C TRP A 397 -3.61 -6.65 -1.53
N GLY A 398 -3.86 -7.80 -2.18
CA GLY A 398 -5.16 -8.22 -2.67
C GLY A 398 -6.18 -8.69 -1.62
N GLY A 399 -5.81 -8.81 -0.35
CA GLY A 399 -6.75 -9.14 0.72
C GLY A 399 -7.44 -7.93 1.37
N GLY A 400 -7.14 -6.72 0.91
CA GLY A 400 -7.66 -5.45 1.40
C GLY A 400 -8.90 -4.95 0.64
N TYR A 401 -8.90 -3.67 0.36
CA TYR A 401 -9.90 -2.96 -0.46
C TYR A 401 -9.19 -1.96 -1.37
N TYR A 402 -9.82 -1.58 -2.49
CA TYR A 402 -9.28 -0.51 -3.34
C TYR A 402 -9.37 0.82 -2.60
N GLU A 403 -8.23 1.48 -2.42
CA GLU A 403 -8.12 2.73 -1.69
C GLU A 403 -8.88 3.89 -2.35
N THR A 404 -8.99 5.01 -1.65
CA THR A 404 -9.60 6.22 -2.19
C THR A 404 -8.70 6.87 -3.25
N ASP A 405 -9.25 7.76 -4.08
CA ASP A 405 -8.49 8.45 -5.14
C ASP A 405 -7.35 9.32 -4.57
N GLU A 406 -7.46 9.76 -3.30
CA GLU A 406 -6.42 10.51 -2.59
C GLU A 406 -5.14 9.70 -2.41
N PHE A 407 -5.25 8.40 -2.09
CA PHE A 407 -4.09 7.51 -1.96
C PHE A 407 -3.29 7.48 -3.27
N TYR A 408 -3.95 7.20 -4.38
CA TYR A 408 -3.29 7.13 -5.69
C TYR A 408 -2.76 8.49 -6.14
N SER A 409 -3.51 9.56 -5.88
CA SER A 409 -3.06 10.93 -6.19
C SER A 409 -1.79 11.31 -5.43
N ILE A 410 -1.66 10.87 -4.18
CA ILE A 410 -0.44 11.08 -3.39
C ILE A 410 0.72 10.24 -3.95
N CYS A 411 0.47 9.00 -4.37
CA CYS A 411 1.48 8.18 -5.04
C CYS A 411 1.96 8.83 -6.35
N ASP A 412 1.06 9.40 -7.15
CA ASP A 412 1.38 10.14 -8.36
C ASP A 412 2.30 11.33 -8.08
N GLU A 413 2.00 12.11 -7.05
CA GLU A 413 2.77 13.30 -6.64
C GLU A 413 4.15 12.93 -6.08
N LEU A 414 4.25 11.84 -5.32
CA LEU A 414 5.49 11.39 -4.69
C LEU A 414 6.38 10.54 -5.60
N GLY A 415 5.86 10.10 -6.75
CA GLY A 415 6.57 9.21 -7.65
C GLY A 415 6.67 7.77 -7.11
N ILE A 416 5.73 7.35 -6.30
CA ILE A 416 5.67 5.98 -5.79
C ILE A 416 4.90 5.12 -6.79
N MET A 417 5.58 4.18 -7.41
CA MET A 417 4.94 3.17 -8.25
C MET A 417 4.00 2.30 -7.41
N VAL A 418 2.85 1.97 -7.97
CA VAL A 418 1.87 1.09 -7.34
C VAL A 418 1.74 -0.21 -8.14
N TRP A 419 2.05 -1.31 -7.51
CA TRP A 419 1.65 -2.64 -7.92
C TRP A 419 0.27 -2.89 -7.31
N GLN A 420 -0.78 -2.88 -8.13
CA GLN A 420 -2.16 -2.99 -7.69
C GLN A 420 -2.68 -4.41 -7.85
N ASP A 421 -2.88 -5.13 -6.75
CA ASP A 421 -3.64 -6.38 -6.78
C ASP A 421 -5.14 -6.09 -6.96
N PHE A 422 -5.84 -6.94 -7.72
CA PHE A 422 -7.28 -7.07 -7.57
C PHE A 422 -7.59 -7.72 -6.22
N MET A 423 -8.72 -7.37 -5.62
CA MET A 423 -9.04 -7.75 -4.24
C MET A 423 -9.40 -9.22 -4.08
N PHE A 424 -8.40 -10.08 -4.28
CA PHE A 424 -8.44 -11.52 -4.04
C PHE A 424 -7.25 -11.92 -3.18
N GLY A 425 -7.57 -12.40 -1.97
CA GLY A 425 -6.57 -12.98 -1.05
C GLY A 425 -6.32 -14.45 -1.40
N ASN A 426 -5.71 -15.18 -0.51
CA ASN A 426 -5.19 -16.53 -0.65
C ASN A 426 -6.23 -17.63 -0.94
N ASP A 427 -7.49 -17.28 -1.09
CA ASP A 427 -8.60 -18.23 -1.23
C ASP A 427 -9.03 -18.41 -2.68
N TRP A 428 -9.51 -19.61 -2.99
CA TRP A 428 -10.11 -19.95 -4.26
C TRP A 428 -11.51 -19.37 -4.37
N GLN A 429 -11.83 -18.88 -5.55
CA GLN A 429 -13.07 -18.18 -5.82
C GLN A 429 -14.14 -19.13 -6.39
N PRO A 430 -15.44 -18.86 -6.16
CA PRO A 430 -16.52 -19.66 -6.72
C PRO A 430 -16.59 -19.55 -8.25
N GLY A 431 -16.61 -20.67 -8.97
CA GLY A 431 -16.66 -20.72 -10.43
C GLY A 431 -18.02 -20.45 -11.06
N THR A 432 -19.04 -20.00 -10.30
CA THR A 432 -20.40 -19.79 -10.84
C THR A 432 -20.45 -18.65 -11.85
N TYR A 433 -21.35 -18.75 -12.84
CA TYR A 433 -21.51 -17.71 -13.87
C TYR A 433 -21.82 -16.33 -13.27
N ALA A 434 -22.71 -16.28 -12.29
CA ALA A 434 -23.09 -15.04 -11.63
C ALA A 434 -21.89 -14.39 -10.89
N PHE A 435 -21.05 -15.21 -10.25
CA PHE A 435 -19.84 -14.71 -9.58
C PHE A 435 -18.84 -14.16 -10.60
N LYS A 436 -18.61 -14.88 -11.70
CA LYS A 436 -17.72 -14.43 -12.78
C LYS A 436 -18.17 -13.12 -13.43
N GLN A 437 -19.47 -12.93 -13.64
CA GLN A 437 -20.02 -11.64 -14.11
C GLN A 437 -19.80 -10.51 -13.08
N ASN A 438 -19.94 -10.84 -11.79
CA ASN A 438 -19.78 -9.87 -10.73
C ASN A 438 -18.34 -9.37 -10.61
N ILE A 439 -17.33 -10.26 -10.72
CA ILE A 439 -15.92 -9.85 -10.70
C ILE A 439 -15.52 -9.13 -12.00
N GLU A 440 -16.11 -9.47 -13.16
CA GLU A 440 -15.87 -8.71 -14.39
C GLU A 440 -16.35 -7.26 -14.25
N ALA A 441 -17.55 -7.05 -13.69
CA ALA A 441 -18.08 -5.72 -13.44
C ALA A 441 -17.28 -4.94 -12.39
N GLU A 442 -16.80 -5.62 -11.32
CA GLU A 442 -15.88 -5.03 -10.34
C GLU A 442 -14.59 -4.55 -11.01
N ALA A 443 -13.96 -5.40 -11.82
CA ALA A 443 -12.74 -5.05 -12.52
C ALA A 443 -12.96 -3.88 -13.48
N GLU A 444 -14.09 -3.83 -14.19
CA GLU A 444 -14.43 -2.69 -15.06
C GLU A 444 -14.55 -1.39 -14.27
N ASP A 445 -15.26 -1.39 -13.15
CA ASP A 445 -15.46 -0.22 -12.31
C ASP A 445 -14.10 0.29 -11.78
N GLN A 446 -13.24 -0.61 -11.25
CA GLN A 446 -12.00 -0.21 -10.61
C GLN A 446 -10.90 0.18 -11.62
N VAL A 447 -10.78 -0.53 -12.74
CA VAL A 447 -9.82 -0.14 -13.79
C VAL A 447 -10.21 1.22 -14.39
N ARG A 448 -11.50 1.48 -14.66
CA ARG A 448 -11.94 2.80 -15.13
C ARG A 448 -11.58 3.92 -14.16
N ARG A 449 -11.83 3.69 -12.86
CA ARG A 449 -11.55 4.67 -11.83
C ARG A 449 -10.07 5.00 -11.73
N LEU A 450 -9.20 3.99 -11.85
CA LEU A 450 -7.79 4.09 -11.47
C LEU A 450 -6.81 4.27 -12.65
N ARG A 451 -7.19 3.94 -13.88
CA ARG A 451 -6.31 3.89 -15.06
C ARG A 451 -5.63 5.21 -15.46
N ASN A 452 -6.08 6.35 -14.93
CA ASN A 452 -5.44 7.65 -15.19
C ASN A 452 -4.25 7.94 -14.25
N HIS A 453 -4.07 7.14 -13.17
CA HIS A 453 -2.97 7.33 -12.24
C HIS A 453 -1.65 6.80 -12.80
N PRO A 454 -0.65 7.68 -13.07
CA PRO A 454 0.64 7.24 -13.62
C PRO A 454 1.43 6.37 -12.65
N SER A 455 1.12 6.43 -11.36
CA SER A 455 1.74 5.59 -10.33
C SER A 455 1.41 4.11 -10.50
N ILE A 456 0.24 3.73 -11.03
CA ILE A 456 -0.09 2.32 -11.26
C ILE A 456 0.75 1.78 -12.41
N VAL A 457 1.67 0.88 -12.09
CA VAL A 457 2.62 0.27 -13.05
C VAL A 457 2.34 -1.20 -13.31
N LEU A 458 1.47 -1.83 -12.54
CA LEU A 458 1.09 -3.22 -12.68
C LEU A 458 -0.31 -3.47 -12.12
N TRP A 459 -1.13 -4.18 -12.87
CA TRP A 459 -2.33 -4.85 -12.39
C TRP A 459 -2.00 -6.30 -12.09
N CYS A 460 -2.25 -6.77 -10.87
CA CYS A 460 -2.02 -8.16 -10.47
C CYS A 460 -3.34 -8.84 -10.14
N GLY A 461 -3.52 -10.05 -10.63
CA GLY A 461 -4.79 -10.76 -10.51
C GLY A 461 -5.18 -11.10 -9.08
N ASN A 462 -4.23 -11.53 -8.26
CA ASN A 462 -4.51 -11.96 -6.88
C ASN A 462 -3.23 -12.07 -6.05
N ASN A 463 -3.42 -12.19 -4.73
CA ASN A 463 -2.41 -12.64 -3.79
C ASN A 463 -2.52 -14.16 -3.58
N GLU A 464 -1.45 -14.90 -3.89
CA GLU A 464 -1.19 -16.31 -3.55
C GLU A 464 -2.26 -17.36 -3.95
N THR A 465 -3.29 -16.99 -4.72
CA THR A 465 -4.33 -17.98 -5.12
C THR A 465 -3.74 -19.07 -5.99
N GLU A 466 -2.77 -18.77 -6.88
CA GLU A 466 -2.08 -19.74 -7.72
C GLU A 466 -1.28 -20.74 -6.87
N SER A 467 -0.43 -20.23 -5.99
CA SER A 467 0.42 -21.09 -5.13
C SER A 467 -0.39 -21.87 -4.10
N ALA A 468 -1.51 -21.32 -3.65
CA ALA A 468 -2.37 -21.94 -2.66
C ALA A 468 -2.98 -23.29 -3.11
N LEU A 469 -3.01 -23.60 -4.41
CA LEU A 469 -3.41 -24.92 -4.90
C LEU A 469 -2.48 -26.03 -4.41
N ASN A 470 -1.22 -25.70 -4.20
CA ASN A 470 -0.19 -26.64 -3.76
C ASN A 470 -0.02 -26.70 -2.24
N TRP A 471 -0.76 -25.90 -1.48
CA TRP A 471 -0.74 -25.96 -0.02
C TRP A 471 -1.37 -27.27 0.49
N ASP A 472 -0.87 -27.76 1.62
CA ASP A 472 -1.25 -29.08 2.19
C ASP A 472 -2.75 -29.29 2.31
N ILE A 473 -3.50 -28.23 2.61
CA ILE A 473 -4.95 -28.31 2.75
C ILE A 473 -5.67 -28.61 1.43
N ARG A 474 -5.08 -28.28 0.28
CA ARG A 474 -5.71 -28.41 -1.04
C ARG A 474 -5.13 -29.51 -1.89
N LYS A 475 -3.85 -29.82 -1.75
CA LYS A 475 -3.22 -30.91 -2.53
C LYS A 475 -3.83 -32.28 -2.31
N ASN A 476 -4.52 -32.47 -1.19
CA ASN A 476 -5.21 -33.73 -0.83
C ASN A 476 -6.70 -33.78 -1.25
N LEU A 477 -7.20 -32.71 -1.92
CA LEU A 477 -8.56 -32.74 -2.46
C LEU A 477 -8.66 -33.71 -3.64
N PRO A 478 -9.87 -34.28 -3.92
CA PRO A 478 -10.11 -35.10 -5.10
C PRO A 478 -9.63 -34.41 -6.39
N LEU A 479 -9.14 -35.20 -7.36
CA LEU A 479 -8.53 -34.67 -8.57
C LEU A 479 -9.51 -33.84 -9.41
N ASP A 480 -10.77 -34.31 -9.50
CA ASP A 480 -11.85 -33.60 -10.21
C ASP A 480 -12.15 -32.23 -9.57
N VAL A 481 -12.14 -32.17 -8.23
CA VAL A 481 -12.30 -30.90 -7.51
C VAL A 481 -11.12 -29.93 -7.80
N ARG A 482 -9.87 -30.42 -7.70
CA ARG A 482 -8.69 -29.65 -8.01
C ARG A 482 -8.67 -29.17 -9.46
N TYR A 483 -9.09 -30.03 -10.40
CA TYR A 483 -9.20 -29.66 -11.81
C TYR A 483 -10.23 -28.55 -12.02
N GLN A 484 -11.41 -28.65 -11.39
CA GLN A 484 -12.44 -27.59 -11.49
C GLN A 484 -11.93 -26.28 -10.90
N MET A 485 -11.31 -26.32 -9.74
CA MET A 485 -10.69 -25.13 -9.13
C MET A 485 -9.70 -24.47 -10.08
N TRP A 486 -8.83 -25.27 -10.71
CA TRP A 486 -7.85 -24.73 -11.66
C TRP A 486 -8.50 -24.11 -12.91
N GLN A 487 -9.57 -24.71 -13.43
CA GLN A 487 -10.32 -24.16 -14.55
C GLN A 487 -11.01 -22.84 -14.18
N ASP A 488 -11.55 -22.75 -12.98
CA ASP A 488 -12.15 -21.50 -12.48
C ASP A 488 -11.08 -20.42 -12.31
N TYR A 489 -9.93 -20.76 -11.71
CA TYR A 489 -8.77 -19.86 -11.60
C TYR A 489 -8.34 -19.33 -12.97
N LEU A 490 -8.10 -20.18 -13.96
CA LEU A 490 -7.70 -19.76 -15.30
C LEU A 490 -8.75 -18.87 -15.96
N THR A 491 -10.02 -19.19 -15.77
CA THR A 491 -11.11 -18.37 -16.32
C THR A 491 -11.11 -16.95 -15.73
N GLU A 492 -10.87 -16.81 -14.44
CA GLU A 492 -10.91 -15.56 -13.71
C GLU A 492 -9.62 -14.76 -13.94
N PHE A 493 -8.47 -15.33 -13.61
CA PHE A 493 -7.19 -14.62 -13.53
C PHE A 493 -6.38 -14.63 -14.84
N SER A 494 -6.67 -15.54 -15.77
CA SER A 494 -6.05 -15.56 -17.10
C SER A 494 -7.02 -15.24 -18.22
N GLY A 495 -8.31 -15.18 -17.94
CA GLY A 495 -9.37 -14.88 -18.91
C GLY A 495 -10.05 -13.54 -18.67
N ILE A 496 -10.79 -13.41 -17.56
CA ILE A 496 -11.65 -12.24 -17.29
C ILE A 496 -10.81 -10.98 -17.01
N LEU A 497 -9.97 -11.02 -15.97
CA LEU A 497 -9.23 -9.84 -15.51
C LEU A 497 -8.28 -9.28 -16.59
N PRO A 498 -7.41 -10.08 -17.24
CA PRO A 498 -6.53 -9.55 -18.28
C PRO A 498 -7.30 -9.01 -19.49
N ARG A 499 -8.47 -9.59 -19.84
CA ARG A 499 -9.32 -9.07 -20.90
C ARG A 499 -9.89 -7.68 -20.55
N VAL A 500 -10.30 -7.46 -19.29
CA VAL A 500 -10.77 -6.15 -18.81
C VAL A 500 -9.63 -5.13 -18.84
N VAL A 501 -8.46 -5.49 -18.31
CA VAL A 501 -7.27 -4.62 -18.33
C VAL A 501 -6.87 -4.29 -19.77
N ALA A 502 -6.71 -5.28 -20.65
CA ALA A 502 -6.34 -5.05 -22.05
C ALA A 502 -7.33 -4.14 -22.81
N ARG A 503 -8.60 -4.16 -22.42
CA ARG A 503 -9.64 -3.30 -23.03
C ARG A 503 -9.59 -1.88 -22.48
N LEU A 504 -9.42 -1.71 -21.18
CA LEU A 504 -9.60 -0.44 -20.49
C LEU A 504 -8.28 0.28 -20.16
N ASP A 505 -7.18 -0.44 -20.01
CA ASP A 505 -5.86 0.07 -19.65
C ASP A 505 -4.74 -0.78 -20.28
N SER A 506 -4.70 -0.83 -21.61
CA SER A 506 -3.72 -1.64 -22.37
C SER A 506 -2.27 -1.17 -22.18
N GLU A 507 -2.09 0.02 -21.65
CA GLU A 507 -0.80 0.67 -21.45
C GLU A 507 -0.12 0.24 -20.14
N THR A 508 -0.87 -0.37 -19.20
CA THR A 508 -0.34 -0.91 -17.95
C THR A 508 -0.33 -2.44 -18.01
N PRO A 509 0.82 -3.09 -17.71
CA PRO A 509 0.93 -4.54 -17.74
C PRO A 509 0.02 -5.23 -16.73
N TYR A 510 -0.32 -6.49 -17.02
CA TYR A 510 -1.07 -7.39 -16.15
C TYR A 510 -0.20 -8.59 -15.75
N TRP A 511 -0.28 -9.00 -14.48
CA TRP A 511 0.36 -10.17 -13.91
C TRP A 511 -0.69 -11.09 -13.26
N PRO A 512 -0.69 -12.42 -13.49
CA PRO A 512 -1.84 -13.25 -13.10
C PRO A 512 -1.98 -13.46 -11.58
N SER A 513 -0.87 -13.57 -10.85
CA SER A 513 -0.83 -13.82 -9.41
C SER A 513 0.49 -13.33 -8.83
N SER A 514 0.53 -13.04 -7.55
CA SER A 514 1.77 -12.84 -6.81
C SER A 514 1.79 -13.84 -5.63
N PRO A 515 2.77 -14.77 -5.55
CA PRO A 515 3.82 -14.98 -6.55
C PRO A 515 3.33 -15.77 -7.76
N SER A 516 4.04 -15.62 -8.89
CA SER A 516 3.85 -16.46 -10.06
C SER A 516 5.14 -16.56 -10.88
N ALA A 517 5.32 -17.72 -11.52
CA ALA A 517 6.35 -17.93 -12.53
C ALA A 517 5.76 -17.96 -13.96
N ASP A 518 4.58 -17.37 -14.17
CA ASP A 518 3.83 -17.37 -15.44
C ASP A 518 3.48 -18.81 -15.91
N TYR A 519 2.98 -19.61 -14.95
CA TYR A 519 2.62 -21.03 -15.14
C TYR A 519 3.80 -21.95 -15.51
N GLU A 520 5.03 -21.48 -15.41
CA GLU A 520 6.21 -22.35 -15.50
C GLU A 520 6.26 -23.30 -14.29
N PRO A 521 6.88 -24.49 -14.41
CA PRO A 521 6.95 -25.41 -13.29
C PRO A 521 7.56 -24.76 -12.05
N LEU A 522 7.03 -25.07 -10.87
CA LEU A 522 7.47 -24.52 -9.57
C LEU A 522 8.96 -24.71 -9.29
N SER A 523 9.63 -25.68 -9.93
CA SER A 523 11.08 -25.88 -9.84
C SER A 523 11.91 -24.73 -10.41
N ASP A 524 11.30 -23.82 -11.20
CA ASP A 524 12.00 -22.74 -11.91
C ASP A 524 11.73 -21.35 -11.31
N HIS A 525 11.15 -21.25 -10.12
CA HIS A 525 10.85 -19.99 -9.43
C HIS A 525 12.04 -19.06 -9.27
N TYR A 526 13.26 -19.58 -9.10
CA TYR A 526 14.47 -18.77 -9.03
C TYR A 526 14.80 -18.06 -10.35
N GLN A 527 14.28 -18.55 -11.47
CA GLN A 527 14.65 -18.13 -12.80
C GLN A 527 13.60 -17.25 -13.49
N SER A 528 12.39 -17.14 -12.95
CA SER A 528 11.29 -16.44 -13.59
C SER A 528 10.28 -15.89 -12.59
N GLY A 529 9.66 -14.76 -12.94
CA GLY A 529 8.54 -14.19 -12.18
C GLY A 529 8.95 -13.50 -10.87
N ASP A 530 7.99 -13.43 -9.96
CA ASP A 530 8.16 -12.89 -8.61
C ASP A 530 8.07 -14.00 -7.55
N ALA A 531 8.57 -13.71 -6.35
CA ALA A 531 8.67 -14.68 -5.27
C ALA A 531 8.18 -14.11 -3.94
N HIS A 532 7.51 -14.96 -3.15
CA HIS A 532 7.27 -14.76 -1.72
C HIS A 532 8.24 -15.64 -0.94
N ASP A 533 9.22 -15.04 -0.28
CA ASP A 533 10.23 -15.76 0.49
C ASP A 533 9.89 -15.80 1.98
N TRP A 534 9.14 -16.81 2.36
CA TRP A 534 8.74 -17.06 3.75
C TRP A 534 9.61 -18.11 4.45
N SER A 535 10.76 -18.46 3.88
CA SER A 535 11.68 -19.45 4.45
C SER A 535 12.13 -19.08 5.87
N VAL A 536 12.40 -17.82 6.13
CA VAL A 536 12.81 -17.35 7.45
C VAL A 536 11.64 -17.38 8.43
N TRP A 537 10.54 -16.68 8.15
CA TRP A 537 9.44 -16.58 9.10
C TRP A 537 8.70 -17.91 9.31
N HIS A 538 8.15 -18.52 8.23
CA HIS A 538 7.42 -19.78 8.32
C HIS A 538 8.33 -21.01 8.38
N GLY A 539 9.45 -20.98 7.65
CA GLY A 539 10.42 -22.09 7.63
C GLY A 539 11.36 -22.11 8.81
N ARG A 540 11.43 -21.02 9.60
CA ARG A 540 12.26 -20.88 10.81
C ARG A 540 13.77 -21.13 10.59
N VAL A 541 14.25 -20.86 9.38
CA VAL A 541 15.68 -20.90 9.04
C VAL A 541 16.37 -19.59 9.42
N PRO A 542 17.70 -19.55 9.59
CA PRO A 542 18.42 -18.31 9.88
C PRO A 542 18.20 -17.23 8.83
N PHE A 543 18.30 -15.95 9.18
CA PHE A 543 18.18 -14.83 8.24
C PHE A 543 19.19 -14.91 7.07
N THR A 544 20.35 -15.51 7.28
CA THR A 544 21.34 -15.76 6.22
C THR A 544 20.84 -16.72 5.13
N ASP A 545 19.71 -17.36 5.34
CA ASP A 545 19.09 -18.20 4.31
C ASP A 545 18.60 -17.39 3.12
N TYR A 546 18.19 -16.13 3.33
CA TYR A 546 17.87 -15.21 2.24
C TYR A 546 19.02 -15.09 1.22
N GLU A 547 20.27 -15.22 1.64
CA GLU A 547 21.45 -15.12 0.77
C GLU A 547 21.68 -16.34 -0.13
N LYS A 548 20.89 -17.39 0.05
CA LYS A 548 20.89 -18.59 -0.82
C LYS A 548 19.92 -18.48 -1.97
N HIS A 549 19.04 -17.46 -1.96
CA HIS A 549 17.93 -17.33 -2.87
C HIS A 549 18.12 -16.16 -3.85
N ASN A 550 18.51 -16.46 -5.09
CA ASN A 550 18.68 -15.45 -6.14
C ASN A 550 17.37 -15.26 -6.93
N TRP A 551 16.36 -14.71 -6.29
CA TRP A 551 15.09 -14.40 -6.93
C TRP A 551 15.20 -13.31 -7.99
N ARG A 552 14.34 -13.34 -9.02
CA ARG A 552 14.27 -12.28 -10.04
C ARG A 552 13.62 -11.01 -9.49
N PHE A 553 12.66 -11.18 -8.60
CA PHE A 553 11.95 -10.14 -7.87
C PHE A 553 11.35 -10.74 -6.59
N VAL A 554 11.58 -10.12 -5.46
CA VAL A 554 11.00 -10.57 -4.20
C VAL A 554 9.87 -9.62 -3.84
N SER A 555 8.64 -10.10 -4.00
CA SER A 555 7.42 -9.33 -3.79
C SER A 555 6.84 -9.46 -2.38
N GLU A 556 7.27 -10.49 -1.62
CA GLU A 556 7.05 -10.61 -0.18
C GLU A 556 8.19 -11.35 0.51
N TYR A 557 8.61 -10.85 1.64
CA TYR A 557 9.45 -11.48 2.65
C TYR A 557 9.36 -10.63 3.91
N GLY A 558 9.54 -11.20 5.08
CA GLY A 558 9.34 -10.41 6.28
C GLY A 558 9.65 -11.14 7.58
N PHE A 559 9.70 -10.36 8.64
CA PHE A 559 9.83 -10.83 10.01
C PHE A 559 9.05 -9.92 10.95
N GLN A 560 8.43 -10.46 12.02
CA GLN A 560 7.67 -9.64 12.95
C GLN A 560 8.53 -8.97 14.02
N SER A 561 8.03 -7.83 14.51
CA SER A 561 8.48 -7.24 15.76
C SER A 561 7.32 -6.60 16.52
N PHE A 562 7.52 -6.34 17.79
CA PHE A 562 6.61 -5.52 18.57
C PHE A 562 6.74 -4.05 18.20
N PRO A 563 5.66 -3.26 18.31
CA PRO A 563 5.75 -1.80 18.23
C PRO A 563 6.47 -1.23 19.46
N GLU A 564 6.73 0.08 19.44
CA GLU A 564 7.34 0.74 20.60
C GLU A 564 6.42 0.74 21.83
N MET A 565 6.99 0.94 23.01
CA MET A 565 6.31 0.88 24.30
C MET A 565 5.06 1.76 24.35
N ARG A 566 5.12 2.97 23.80
CA ARG A 566 3.99 3.90 23.75
C ARG A 566 2.78 3.34 22.98
N THR A 567 3.03 2.58 21.92
CA THR A 567 1.96 1.91 21.16
C THR A 567 1.38 0.75 21.96
N VAL A 568 2.23 -0.02 22.65
CA VAL A 568 1.76 -1.08 23.55
C VAL A 568 0.91 -0.50 24.70
N GLU A 569 1.28 0.66 25.23
CA GLU A 569 0.54 1.34 26.29
C GLU A 569 -0.87 1.78 25.87
N SER A 570 -1.10 2.02 24.58
CA SER A 570 -2.41 2.45 24.07
C SER A 570 -3.51 1.39 24.22
N PHE A 571 -3.13 0.12 24.21
CA PHE A 571 -4.12 -0.99 24.30
C PHE A 571 -3.99 -1.87 25.55
N THR A 572 -3.02 -1.58 26.45
CA THR A 572 -2.72 -2.38 27.63
C THR A 572 -2.82 -1.59 28.93
N LYS A 573 -2.99 -2.33 30.02
CA LYS A 573 -2.75 -1.84 31.39
C LYS A 573 -1.37 -2.29 31.89
N PRO A 574 -0.85 -1.71 32.99
CA PRO A 574 0.44 -2.13 33.54
C PRO A 574 0.56 -3.64 33.80
N GLU A 575 -0.50 -4.27 34.28
CA GLU A 575 -0.53 -5.72 34.55
C GLU A 575 -0.44 -6.58 33.29
N ASP A 576 -0.83 -6.06 32.12
CA ASP A 576 -0.75 -6.76 30.84
C ASP A 576 0.68 -6.77 30.25
N ARG A 577 1.61 -5.94 30.80
CA ARG A 577 2.95 -5.70 30.31
C ARG A 577 4.04 -6.41 31.10
N THR A 578 3.67 -7.50 31.78
CA THR A 578 4.64 -8.31 32.56
C THR A 578 5.42 -9.31 31.67
N GLY A 579 5.02 -9.46 30.40
CA GLY A 579 5.67 -10.29 29.41
C GLY A 579 4.86 -10.35 28.13
N ILE A 580 5.44 -10.92 27.07
CA ILE A 580 4.84 -11.01 25.75
C ILE A 580 3.73 -12.08 25.64
N PHE A 581 3.60 -12.95 26.63
CA PHE A 581 2.65 -14.07 26.66
C PHE A 581 1.43 -13.78 27.56
N THR A 582 1.24 -12.55 28.03
CA THR A 582 0.00 -12.23 28.77
C THR A 582 -1.21 -12.28 27.82
N PRO A 583 -2.42 -12.55 28.34
CA PRO A 583 -3.61 -12.69 27.49
C PRO A 583 -3.85 -11.51 26.55
N VAL A 584 -3.60 -10.26 27.00
CA VAL A 584 -3.78 -9.08 26.17
C VAL A 584 -2.71 -8.95 25.10
N MET A 585 -1.44 -9.26 25.42
CA MET A 585 -0.37 -9.26 24.42
C MET A 585 -0.58 -10.35 23.36
N LEU A 586 -1.15 -11.49 23.74
CA LEU A 586 -1.54 -12.55 22.80
C LEU A 586 -2.76 -12.16 21.96
N ALA A 587 -3.72 -11.40 22.51
CA ALA A 587 -4.85 -10.89 21.73
C ALA A 587 -4.41 -9.91 20.62
N HIS A 588 -3.30 -9.17 20.84
CA HIS A 588 -2.65 -8.27 19.89
C HIS A 588 -1.47 -8.92 19.14
N GLN A 589 -1.49 -10.25 19.04
CA GLN A 589 -0.66 -11.06 18.14
C GLN A 589 -1.56 -12.00 17.34
N LYS A 590 -1.70 -11.74 16.07
CA LYS A 590 -2.66 -12.48 15.22
C LYS A 590 -2.07 -13.72 14.55
N ASN A 591 -0.75 -13.83 14.51
CA ASN A 591 -0.08 -15.07 14.18
C ASN A 591 0.05 -15.92 15.44
N ASN A 592 -0.55 -17.11 15.44
CA ASN A 592 -0.66 -17.97 16.62
C ASN A 592 0.69 -18.29 17.29
N GLU A 593 1.78 -18.33 16.53
CA GLU A 593 3.13 -18.65 17.00
C GLU A 593 4.06 -17.43 17.04
N GLY A 594 3.56 -16.23 16.62
CA GLY A 594 4.40 -15.06 16.35
C GLY A 594 5.25 -14.64 17.55
N ASN A 595 4.68 -14.60 18.76
CA ASN A 595 5.45 -14.25 19.97
C ASN A 595 6.53 -15.26 20.27
N SER A 596 6.27 -16.56 20.06
CA SER A 596 7.26 -17.62 20.24
C SER A 596 8.35 -17.54 19.19
N ILE A 597 8.01 -17.27 17.93
CA ILE A 597 8.99 -17.11 16.85
C ILE A 597 9.94 -15.95 17.15
N ILE A 598 9.42 -14.79 17.52
CA ILE A 598 10.23 -13.62 17.88
C ILE A 598 11.18 -13.97 19.06
N HIS A 599 10.64 -14.60 20.10
CA HIS A 599 11.40 -14.99 21.27
C HIS A 599 12.53 -15.98 20.92
N ASP A 600 12.23 -17.01 20.10
CA ASP A 600 13.19 -18.03 19.71
C ASP A 600 14.37 -17.45 18.91
N TYR A 601 14.08 -16.50 17.99
CA TYR A 601 15.12 -15.81 17.23
C TYR A 601 15.94 -14.86 18.11
N ILE A 602 15.32 -14.14 19.05
CA ILE A 602 16.06 -13.33 20.02
C ILE A 602 16.99 -14.24 20.84
N ALA A 603 16.48 -15.36 21.39
CA ALA A 603 17.28 -16.28 22.20
C ALA A 603 18.44 -16.91 21.42
N LYS A 604 18.30 -17.07 20.09
CA LYS A 604 19.33 -17.60 19.20
C LYS A 604 20.42 -16.57 18.89
N ASP A 605 20.03 -15.32 18.61
CA ASP A 605 20.94 -14.30 18.06
C ASP A 605 21.40 -13.26 19.09
N TYR A 606 20.70 -13.10 20.22
CA TYR A 606 21.01 -12.11 21.26
C TYR A 606 21.05 -12.75 22.66
N PRO A 607 21.70 -12.10 23.64
CA PRO A 607 21.44 -12.39 25.05
C PRO A 607 20.00 -12.08 25.44
N GLU A 608 19.51 -12.65 26.53
CA GLU A 608 18.17 -12.41 27.03
C GLU A 608 17.95 -10.93 27.39
N PRO A 609 16.94 -10.24 26.87
CA PRO A 609 16.61 -8.87 27.26
C PRO A 609 16.26 -8.77 28.74
N LYS A 610 16.75 -7.73 29.43
CA LYS A 610 16.64 -7.58 30.88
C LYS A 610 15.21 -7.29 31.41
N ASP A 611 14.34 -6.75 30.57
CA ASP A 611 12.97 -6.37 30.91
C ASP A 611 12.09 -6.27 29.66
N PHE A 612 10.78 -6.06 29.88
CA PHE A 612 9.78 -5.98 28.81
C PHE A 612 10.07 -4.85 27.78
N PRO A 613 10.39 -3.59 28.17
CA PRO A 613 10.78 -2.56 27.22
C PRO A 613 12.02 -2.93 26.38
N SER A 614 13.02 -3.57 27.00
CA SER A 614 14.20 -4.05 26.31
C SER A 614 13.86 -5.14 25.31
N PHE A 615 12.93 -6.04 25.64
CA PHE A 615 12.44 -7.04 24.70
C PHE A 615 11.79 -6.41 23.45
N LEU A 616 10.94 -5.38 23.62
CA LEU A 616 10.33 -4.68 22.50
C LEU A 616 11.40 -4.06 21.59
N TYR A 617 12.38 -3.38 22.18
CA TYR A 617 13.49 -2.76 21.44
C TYR A 617 14.31 -3.81 20.67
N VAL A 618 14.74 -4.88 21.33
CA VAL A 618 15.55 -5.95 20.69
C VAL A 618 14.76 -6.63 19.58
N SER A 619 13.44 -6.82 19.73
CA SER A 619 12.61 -7.40 18.68
C SER A 619 12.61 -6.55 17.40
N GLN A 620 12.62 -5.21 17.53
CA GLN A 620 12.69 -4.31 16.39
C GLN A 620 14.07 -4.32 15.72
N VAL A 621 15.16 -4.37 16.52
CA VAL A 621 16.52 -4.50 16.00
C VAL A 621 16.67 -5.83 15.24
N LEU A 622 16.20 -6.93 15.81
CA LEU A 622 16.19 -8.25 15.16
C LEU A 622 15.49 -8.23 13.81
N GLN A 623 14.28 -7.65 13.75
CA GLN A 623 13.52 -7.50 12.49
C GLN A 623 14.34 -6.72 11.46
N ALA A 624 14.89 -5.56 11.86
CA ALA A 624 15.59 -4.65 10.96
C ALA A 624 16.88 -5.27 10.40
N GLU A 625 17.70 -5.90 11.26
CA GLU A 625 18.91 -6.60 10.86
C GLU A 625 18.61 -7.77 9.91
N GLY A 626 17.58 -8.57 10.23
CA GLY A 626 17.20 -9.70 9.41
C GLY A 626 16.74 -9.30 8.01
N ILE A 627 15.91 -8.26 7.90
CA ILE A 627 15.43 -7.77 6.60
C ILE A 627 16.55 -7.08 5.80
N LYS A 628 17.48 -6.40 6.47
CA LYS A 628 18.68 -5.83 5.85
C LYS A 628 19.50 -6.90 5.11
N ILE A 629 19.72 -8.08 5.70
CA ILE A 629 20.48 -9.18 5.09
C ILE A 629 19.92 -9.53 3.70
N GLY A 630 18.63 -9.84 3.62
CA GLY A 630 17.96 -10.18 2.36
C GLY A 630 17.96 -9.03 1.36
N THR A 631 17.57 -7.83 1.82
CA THR A 631 17.49 -6.67 0.93
C THR A 631 18.84 -6.32 0.30
N GLU A 632 19.92 -6.29 1.10
CA GLU A 632 21.24 -5.98 0.58
C GLU A 632 21.75 -7.08 -0.36
N HIS A 633 21.44 -8.35 -0.06
CA HIS A 633 21.78 -9.47 -0.95
C HIS A 633 21.16 -9.26 -2.34
N TRP A 634 19.85 -9.08 -2.45
CA TRP A 634 19.21 -8.90 -3.76
C TRP A 634 19.64 -7.61 -4.45
N ARG A 635 19.94 -6.55 -3.70
CA ARG A 635 20.52 -5.33 -4.27
C ARG A 635 21.94 -5.56 -4.83
N ARG A 636 22.79 -6.34 -4.14
CA ARG A 636 24.12 -6.74 -4.65
C ARG A 636 24.02 -7.56 -5.92
N ASN A 637 22.97 -8.36 -6.07
CA ASN A 637 22.76 -9.26 -7.21
C ASN A 637 22.13 -8.58 -8.45
N ARG A 638 21.97 -7.26 -8.43
CA ARG A 638 21.53 -6.54 -9.62
C ARG A 638 22.49 -6.79 -10.80
N PRO A 639 22.01 -7.05 -12.08
CA PRO A 639 20.62 -7.02 -12.55
C PRO A 639 19.89 -8.36 -12.53
N GLU A 640 20.42 -9.40 -11.89
CA GLU A 640 19.70 -10.67 -11.72
C GLU A 640 18.40 -10.45 -10.93
N ALA A 641 18.48 -9.81 -9.78
CA ALA A 641 17.33 -9.32 -9.02
C ALA A 641 17.04 -7.86 -9.38
N MET A 642 15.76 -7.52 -9.65
CA MET A 642 15.35 -6.16 -10.01
C MET A 642 14.26 -5.57 -9.12
N GLY A 643 13.99 -6.19 -7.97
CA GLY A 643 13.09 -5.61 -6.96
C GLY A 643 13.07 -6.39 -5.66
N THR A 644 12.82 -5.65 -4.58
CA THR A 644 12.58 -6.18 -3.24
C THR A 644 11.53 -5.34 -2.54
N ILE A 645 10.41 -5.98 -2.19
CA ILE A 645 9.28 -5.39 -1.49
C ILE A 645 9.04 -6.24 -0.26
N PHE A 646 9.25 -5.68 0.93
CA PHE A 646 9.07 -6.43 2.16
C PHE A 646 7.61 -6.37 2.66
N TRP A 647 7.16 -7.43 3.25
CA TRP A 647 5.94 -7.52 4.03
C TRP A 647 6.22 -7.04 5.45
N GLN A 648 5.71 -5.91 5.98
CA GLN A 648 4.78 -4.96 5.37
C GLN A 648 5.10 -3.52 5.82
N LEU A 649 4.49 -2.49 5.20
CA LEU A 649 4.76 -1.09 5.52
C LEU A 649 4.09 -0.65 6.83
N ASN A 650 2.77 -0.91 6.97
CA ASN A 650 1.89 -0.31 7.97
C ASN A 650 1.08 -1.35 8.75
N ASP A 651 0.42 -0.89 9.81
CA ASP A 651 -0.57 -1.65 10.58
C ASP A 651 -1.96 -1.04 10.44
N CYS A 652 -3.02 -1.85 10.59
CA CYS A 652 -4.42 -1.41 10.62
C CYS A 652 -5.00 -1.27 12.04
N TRP A 653 -4.26 -1.65 13.05
CA TRP A 653 -4.55 -1.53 14.49
C TRP A 653 -3.26 -1.73 15.28
N PRO A 654 -3.22 -1.39 16.60
CA PRO A 654 -2.01 -1.62 17.41
C PRO A 654 -1.74 -3.12 17.61
N VAL A 655 -0.60 -3.63 17.12
CA VAL A 655 -0.33 -5.08 17.03
C VAL A 655 1.17 -5.37 16.96
N ALA A 656 1.59 -6.60 17.31
CA ALA A 656 2.87 -7.15 16.91
C ALA A 656 2.74 -7.73 15.48
N SER A 657 3.55 -7.23 14.55
CA SER A 657 3.42 -7.55 13.13
C SER A 657 4.74 -7.38 12.37
N TRP A 658 4.68 -7.61 11.06
CA TRP A 658 5.81 -7.37 10.14
C TRP A 658 6.01 -5.91 9.77
N SER A 659 5.14 -4.99 10.22
CA SER A 659 5.18 -3.59 9.81
C SER A 659 6.51 -2.91 10.12
N SER A 660 6.90 -1.97 9.26
CA SER A 660 8.00 -1.04 9.51
C SER A 660 7.53 0.28 10.13
N ILE A 661 6.25 0.57 10.03
CA ILE A 661 5.58 1.73 10.61
C ILE A 661 4.38 1.21 11.42
N ASP A 662 4.28 1.57 12.70
CA ASP A 662 3.17 1.14 13.53
C ASP A 662 1.85 1.83 13.18
N TYR A 663 0.75 1.37 13.77
CA TYR A 663 -0.59 1.90 13.54
C TYR A 663 -0.69 3.44 13.72
N TYR A 664 0.06 4.02 14.65
CA TYR A 664 0.05 5.46 14.89
C TYR A 664 1.01 6.23 13.96
N GLY A 665 1.66 5.54 13.02
CA GLY A 665 2.59 6.12 12.05
C GLY A 665 3.99 6.38 12.60
N ARG A 666 4.38 5.70 13.67
CA ARG A 666 5.72 5.77 14.24
C ARG A 666 6.62 4.78 13.51
N TRP A 667 7.81 5.24 13.18
CA TRP A 667 8.81 4.41 12.54
C TRP A 667 9.40 3.41 13.52
N LYS A 668 9.30 2.13 13.23
CA LYS A 668 10.05 1.06 13.89
C LYS A 668 11.50 1.03 13.35
N ALA A 669 12.36 0.26 13.98
CA ALA A 669 13.76 0.13 13.55
C ALA A 669 13.88 -0.19 12.04
N LEU A 670 13.03 -1.07 11.52
CA LEU A 670 13.03 -1.48 10.11
C LEU A 670 12.87 -0.29 9.14
N GLN A 671 12.07 0.73 9.48
CA GLN A 671 11.87 1.88 8.59
C GLN A 671 13.12 2.77 8.48
N TYR A 672 13.88 2.92 9.58
CA TYR A 672 15.17 3.62 9.57
C TYR A 672 16.24 2.82 8.81
N TYR A 673 16.25 1.50 8.98
CA TYR A 673 17.11 0.62 8.20
C TYR A 673 16.75 0.63 6.70
N ALA A 674 15.45 0.66 6.37
CA ALA A 674 14.99 0.76 4.99
C ALA A 674 15.52 2.00 4.29
N ARG A 675 15.51 3.15 4.96
CA ARG A 675 16.12 4.37 4.43
C ARG A 675 17.58 4.20 4.05
N ARG A 676 18.34 3.39 4.80
CA ARG A 676 19.76 3.12 4.56
C ARG A 676 19.95 2.08 3.46
N PHE A 677 19.34 0.91 3.58
CA PHE A 677 19.52 -0.15 2.57
C PHE A 677 18.81 0.15 1.23
N TYR A 678 17.83 1.07 1.18
CA TYR A 678 17.22 1.57 -0.05
C TYR A 678 17.81 2.88 -0.57
N ALA A 679 18.90 3.36 0.02
CA ALA A 679 19.59 4.55 -0.48
C ALA A 679 19.90 4.44 -1.98
N PRO A 680 19.82 5.55 -2.76
CA PRO A 680 20.09 5.53 -4.20
C PRO A 680 21.48 5.02 -4.58
N VAL A 681 22.46 5.20 -3.69
CA VAL A 681 23.77 4.58 -3.75
C VAL A 681 24.00 3.87 -2.42
N LEU A 682 24.26 2.59 -2.47
CA LEU A 682 24.52 1.76 -1.29
C LEU A 682 25.93 1.20 -1.36
N VAL A 683 26.73 1.47 -0.34
CA VAL A 683 27.96 0.71 -0.08
C VAL A 683 27.60 -0.50 0.80
N SER A 684 27.97 -1.71 0.38
CA SER A 684 27.59 -2.96 1.06
C SER A 684 28.83 -3.85 1.23
N PRO A 685 29.50 -3.79 2.39
CA PRO A 685 30.57 -4.74 2.73
C PRO A 685 29.94 -6.09 3.09
N HIS A 686 30.47 -7.17 2.50
CA HIS A 686 29.95 -8.52 2.70
C HIS A 686 31.09 -9.55 2.70
N VAL A 687 30.99 -10.57 3.54
CA VAL A 687 31.97 -11.67 3.61
C VAL A 687 31.44 -12.85 2.80
N GLU A 688 32.13 -13.14 1.71
CA GLU A 688 31.81 -14.28 0.86
C GLU A 688 33.10 -14.84 0.19
N ASP A 689 33.09 -16.10 -0.22
CA ASP A 689 34.19 -16.76 -0.91
C ASP A 689 35.56 -16.60 -0.24
N GLY A 690 35.61 -16.52 1.11
CA GLY A 690 36.85 -16.37 1.88
C GLY A 690 37.47 -14.96 1.83
N ALA A 691 36.70 -13.95 1.42
CA ALA A 691 37.09 -12.54 1.37
C ALA A 691 35.99 -11.60 1.90
N LEU A 692 36.40 -10.43 2.40
CA LEU A 692 35.50 -9.28 2.56
C LEU A 692 35.46 -8.52 1.23
N LYS A 693 34.34 -8.53 0.58
CA LYS A 693 34.09 -7.75 -0.64
C LYS A 693 33.27 -6.50 -0.30
N VAL A 694 33.61 -5.37 -0.90
CA VAL A 694 32.85 -4.13 -0.76
C VAL A 694 32.19 -3.81 -2.09
N TYR A 695 30.87 -3.95 -2.09
CA TYR A 695 30.03 -3.61 -3.25
C TYR A 695 29.63 -2.14 -3.18
N ILE A 696 29.52 -1.51 -4.35
CA ILE A 696 28.76 -0.27 -4.52
C ILE A 696 27.61 -0.58 -5.48
N VAL A 697 26.40 -0.39 -5.00
CA VAL A 697 25.14 -0.57 -5.75
C VAL A 697 24.57 0.80 -6.03
N SER A 698 24.27 1.11 -7.29
CA SER A 698 23.78 2.42 -7.70
C SER A 698 22.49 2.33 -8.51
N ASP A 699 21.50 3.14 -8.16
CA ASP A 699 20.28 3.37 -8.94
C ASP A 699 20.40 4.60 -9.86
N LYS A 700 21.48 5.37 -9.72
CA LYS A 700 21.69 6.59 -10.55
C LYS A 700 21.84 6.23 -12.00
N THR A 701 21.32 7.09 -12.88
CA THR A 701 21.37 6.91 -14.34
C THR A 701 22.66 7.46 -14.98
N LYS A 702 23.52 8.09 -14.18
CA LYS A 702 24.82 8.64 -14.62
C LYS A 702 25.92 8.20 -13.68
N ALA A 703 27.11 7.99 -14.23
CA ALA A 703 28.31 7.74 -13.42
C ALA A 703 28.65 8.96 -12.56
N GLU A 704 29.20 8.69 -11.36
CA GLU A 704 29.57 9.71 -10.39
C GLU A 704 30.96 9.42 -9.79
N PRO A 705 31.91 10.37 -9.80
CA PRO A 705 33.18 10.20 -9.16
C PRO A 705 32.99 10.22 -7.62
N ALA A 706 33.61 9.28 -6.93
CA ALA A 706 33.52 9.16 -5.49
C ALA A 706 34.85 8.69 -4.86
N THR A 707 34.93 8.77 -3.56
CA THR A 707 36.01 8.19 -2.76
C THR A 707 35.44 7.13 -1.84
N LEU A 708 35.92 5.89 -2.01
CA LEU A 708 35.61 4.76 -1.14
C LEU A 708 36.73 4.64 -0.09
N ARG A 709 36.37 4.75 1.18
CA ARG A 709 37.27 4.52 2.33
C ARG A 709 36.76 3.30 3.08
N VAL A 710 37.63 2.31 3.29
CA VAL A 710 37.32 1.09 4.05
C VAL A 710 38.29 0.95 5.19
N ARG A 711 37.76 0.72 6.40
CA ARG A 711 38.50 0.61 7.63
C ARG A 711 38.13 -0.68 8.36
N LEU A 712 39.13 -1.46 8.78
CA LEU A 712 38.99 -2.47 9.82
C LEU A 712 39.30 -1.80 11.15
N MET A 713 38.40 -1.88 12.11
CA MET A 713 38.53 -1.19 13.40
C MET A 713 38.22 -2.14 14.56
N ASP A 714 38.81 -1.90 15.72
CA ASP A 714 38.33 -2.47 16.97
C ASP A 714 37.25 -1.61 17.62
N PHE A 715 36.58 -2.13 18.66
CA PHE A 715 35.47 -1.41 19.31
C PHE A 715 35.90 -0.20 20.15
N ASP A 716 37.22 0.02 20.33
CA ASP A 716 37.78 1.21 20.97
C ASP A 716 38.17 2.29 19.98
N GLY A 717 37.99 2.04 18.68
CA GLY A 717 38.25 3.01 17.62
C GLY A 717 39.64 2.95 17.02
N LYS A 718 40.47 1.97 17.41
CA LYS A 718 41.76 1.78 16.77
C LYS A 718 41.56 1.24 15.35
N VAL A 719 42.09 1.96 14.37
CA VAL A 719 42.14 1.50 12.98
C VAL A 719 43.28 0.49 12.85
N LEU A 720 42.94 -0.73 12.44
CA LEU A 720 43.88 -1.84 12.24
C LEU A 720 44.35 -1.93 10.78
N LEU A 721 43.44 -1.63 9.83
CA LEU A 721 43.71 -1.57 8.40
C LEU A 721 42.83 -0.49 7.76
N GLU A 722 43.37 0.26 6.82
CA GLU A 722 42.63 1.27 6.09
C GLU A 722 43.08 1.32 4.63
N GLU A 723 42.13 1.39 3.72
CA GLU A 723 42.39 1.73 2.34
C GLU A 723 41.42 2.78 1.85
N THR A 724 41.92 3.66 0.96
CA THR A 724 41.11 4.72 0.33
C THR A 724 41.35 4.67 -1.17
N HIS A 725 40.28 4.60 -1.93
CA HIS A 725 40.29 4.48 -3.38
C HIS A 725 39.44 5.55 -4.04
N ALA A 726 39.99 6.23 -5.04
CA ALA A 726 39.17 7.00 -5.97
C ALA A 726 38.44 6.02 -6.90
N VAL A 727 37.12 6.11 -6.93
CA VAL A 727 36.27 5.21 -7.68
C VAL A 727 35.27 6.00 -8.57
N GLU A 728 34.84 5.38 -9.64
CA GLU A 728 33.68 5.84 -10.40
C GLU A 728 32.50 4.94 -10.10
N VAL A 729 31.44 5.49 -9.48
CA VAL A 729 30.20 4.77 -9.21
C VAL A 729 29.48 4.52 -10.53
N ALA A 730 29.45 3.27 -10.96
CA ALA A 730 28.82 2.88 -12.21
C ALA A 730 27.29 3.09 -12.15
N PRO A 731 26.67 3.60 -13.24
CA PRO A 731 25.22 3.84 -13.26
C PRO A 731 24.44 2.53 -13.32
N GLN A 732 23.35 2.45 -12.58
CA GLN A 732 22.38 1.35 -12.57
C GLN A 732 23.03 -0.05 -12.46
N MET A 733 24.02 -0.17 -11.59
CA MET A 733 24.85 -1.39 -11.50
C MET A 733 25.19 -1.71 -10.04
N SER A 734 25.47 -2.96 -9.79
CA SER A 734 26.19 -3.46 -8.63
C SER A 734 27.56 -3.98 -9.04
N LYS A 735 28.63 -3.56 -8.34
CA LYS A 735 29.98 -3.95 -8.65
C LYS A 735 30.84 -4.01 -7.38
N VAL A 736 31.77 -4.96 -7.32
CA VAL A 736 32.81 -5.02 -6.29
C VAL A 736 33.91 -3.99 -6.60
N TYR A 737 34.22 -3.16 -5.60
CA TYR A 737 35.25 -2.13 -5.69
C TYR A 737 36.44 -2.41 -4.80
N LEU A 738 36.30 -3.29 -3.82
CA LEU A 738 37.40 -3.74 -2.95
C LEU A 738 37.18 -5.20 -2.60
N ASP A 739 38.27 -5.96 -2.57
CA ASP A 739 38.31 -7.37 -2.20
C ASP A 739 39.50 -7.61 -1.25
N TRP A 740 39.18 -7.88 0.03
CA TRP A 740 40.16 -8.19 1.04
C TRP A 740 40.07 -9.67 1.44
N PRO A 741 41.03 -10.52 1.05
CA PRO A 741 41.10 -11.88 1.55
C PRO A 741 41.04 -11.88 3.09
N LEU A 742 40.30 -12.80 3.70
CA LEU A 742 40.19 -12.88 5.17
C LEU A 742 41.55 -13.01 5.87
N LYS A 743 42.53 -13.61 5.19
CA LYS A 743 43.93 -13.64 5.68
C LYS A 743 44.50 -12.24 5.89
N LYS A 744 44.23 -11.28 5.01
CA LYS A 744 44.69 -9.89 5.15
C LYS A 744 44.11 -9.21 6.40
N LEU A 745 42.86 -9.51 6.75
CA LEU A 745 42.21 -9.02 7.96
C LEU A 745 42.89 -9.64 9.21
N THR A 746 43.15 -10.94 9.17
CA THR A 746 43.83 -11.65 10.24
C THR A 746 45.26 -11.13 10.47
N ASP A 747 46.01 -10.92 9.37
CA ASP A 747 47.40 -10.39 9.44
C ASP A 747 47.41 -8.93 9.97
N ALA A 748 46.33 -8.16 9.73
CA ALA A 748 46.17 -6.81 10.27
C ALA A 748 45.74 -6.76 11.75
N GLY A 749 45.49 -7.91 12.39
CA GLY A 749 45.12 -7.98 13.79
C GLY A 749 43.72 -8.45 14.11
N ALA A 750 42.91 -8.82 13.11
CA ALA A 750 41.56 -9.39 13.29
C ALA A 750 41.60 -10.89 13.58
N SER A 751 42.56 -11.38 14.38
CA SER A 751 42.60 -12.78 14.83
C SER A 751 41.39 -13.15 15.69
N ASN A 752 40.79 -12.19 16.38
CA ASN A 752 39.50 -12.32 17.08
C ASN A 752 38.43 -11.49 16.40
N THR A 753 37.67 -12.15 15.54
CA THR A 753 36.57 -11.53 14.74
C THR A 753 35.45 -10.98 15.59
N SER A 754 35.29 -11.43 16.85
CA SER A 754 34.25 -10.96 17.77
C SER A 754 34.50 -9.57 18.37
N ARG A 755 35.69 -8.97 18.11
CA ARG A 755 36.09 -7.67 18.67
C ARG A 755 36.43 -6.62 17.64
N VAL A 756 36.14 -6.89 16.38
CA VAL A 756 36.45 -6.00 15.27
C VAL A 756 35.23 -5.87 14.33
N PHE A 757 35.22 -4.81 13.57
CA PHE A 757 34.22 -4.57 12.55
C PHE A 757 34.81 -3.80 11.36
N VAL A 758 34.15 -3.85 10.23
CA VAL A 758 34.55 -3.11 9.06
C VAL A 758 33.57 -1.96 8.85
N VAL A 759 34.09 -0.79 8.51
CA VAL A 759 33.34 0.39 8.08
C VAL A 759 33.69 0.70 6.64
N ALA A 760 32.69 0.83 5.78
CA ALA A 760 32.86 1.28 4.42
C ALA A 760 32.12 2.59 4.23
N ASP A 761 32.86 3.67 3.92
CA ASP A 761 32.32 5.01 3.69
C ASP A 761 32.51 5.39 2.23
N LEU A 762 31.46 5.94 1.63
CA LEU A 762 31.49 6.45 0.27
C LEU A 762 31.17 7.95 0.27
N THR A 763 32.10 8.74 -0.25
CA THR A 763 31.99 10.21 -0.32
C THR A 763 32.00 10.67 -1.76
N ALA A 764 31.03 11.51 -2.14
CA ALA A 764 31.00 12.17 -3.46
C ALA A 764 30.68 13.66 -3.27
N GLY A 765 31.30 14.52 -4.07
CA GLY A 765 31.13 15.98 -3.97
C GLY A 765 31.46 16.57 -2.59
N GLY A 766 32.30 15.91 -1.81
CA GLY A 766 32.68 16.33 -0.45
C GLY A 766 31.67 15.93 0.64
N ALA A 767 30.58 15.23 0.31
CA ALA A 767 29.57 14.74 1.26
C ALA A 767 29.59 13.21 1.31
N GLN A 768 29.37 12.64 2.50
CA GLN A 768 29.16 11.20 2.67
C GLN A 768 27.80 10.84 2.07
N ILE A 769 27.80 9.99 1.03
CA ILE A 769 26.57 9.58 0.32
C ILE A 769 26.10 8.19 0.73
N SER A 770 26.97 7.38 1.33
CA SER A 770 26.63 6.08 1.89
C SER A 770 27.67 5.66 2.92
N SER A 771 27.23 4.96 3.96
CA SER A 771 28.09 4.31 4.94
C SER A 771 27.42 3.03 5.42
N ASN A 772 28.21 1.99 5.65
CA ASN A 772 27.70 0.73 6.15
C ASN A 772 28.77 -0.03 6.94
N LEU A 773 28.31 -0.86 7.86
CA LEU A 773 29.16 -1.65 8.74
C LEU A 773 28.95 -3.14 8.45
N ALA A 774 30.04 -3.92 8.60
CA ALA A 774 29.99 -5.37 8.61
C ALA A 774 30.68 -5.90 9.85
N TYR A 775 30.00 -6.74 10.61
CA TYR A 775 30.58 -7.51 11.72
C TYR A 775 31.10 -8.83 11.17
N LEU A 776 32.27 -9.28 11.71
CA LEU A 776 32.96 -10.47 11.22
C LEU A 776 32.63 -11.73 12.04
N ALA A 777 31.73 -11.60 13.00
CA ALA A 777 31.25 -12.69 13.85
C ALA A 777 29.71 -12.61 13.95
N PRO A 778 29.01 -13.73 14.22
CA PRO A 778 27.59 -13.74 14.53
C PRO A 778 27.25 -12.75 15.65
N VAL A 779 26.09 -12.14 15.61
CA VAL A 779 25.70 -11.06 16.55
C VAL A 779 25.90 -11.47 18.02
N LYS A 780 25.50 -12.68 18.39
CA LYS A 780 25.63 -13.21 19.76
C LYS A 780 27.07 -13.34 20.22
N GLU A 781 28.01 -13.51 19.30
CA GLU A 781 29.45 -13.66 19.58
C GLU A 781 30.18 -12.32 19.56
N VAL A 782 29.56 -11.24 19.19
CA VAL A 782 30.15 -9.91 19.16
C VAL A 782 30.28 -9.36 20.59
N HIS A 783 31.49 -9.15 21.05
CA HIS A 783 31.78 -8.69 22.41
C HIS A 783 31.78 -7.16 22.50
N LEU A 784 30.59 -6.53 22.34
CA LEU A 784 30.44 -5.09 22.52
C LEU A 784 30.75 -4.68 23.98
N LYS A 785 31.36 -3.50 24.11
CA LYS A 785 31.55 -2.85 25.41
C LYS A 785 30.28 -2.01 25.74
N PRO A 786 29.93 -1.88 27.04
CA PRO A 786 28.87 -0.94 27.43
C PRO A 786 29.18 0.46 26.90
N ALA A 787 28.27 1.02 26.15
CA ALA A 787 28.41 2.36 25.60
C ALA A 787 28.24 3.41 26.71
N GLN A 788 29.08 4.42 26.71
CA GLN A 788 28.98 5.58 27.61
C GLN A 788 28.39 6.77 26.85
N LEU A 789 27.10 6.69 26.57
CA LEU A 789 26.43 7.68 25.76
C LEU A 789 26.36 9.04 26.44
N LYS A 790 26.89 10.07 25.81
CA LYS A 790 26.69 11.48 26.18
C LYS A 790 25.65 12.09 25.29
N VAL A 791 24.62 12.71 25.89
CA VAL A 791 23.47 13.25 25.16
C VAL A 791 23.30 14.72 25.51
N GLU A 792 23.21 15.55 24.48
CA GLU A 792 22.91 16.99 24.60
C GLU A 792 21.72 17.31 23.70
N ALA A 793 20.68 17.94 24.24
CA ALA A 793 19.54 18.43 23.47
C ALA A 793 19.44 19.96 23.57
N THR A 794 19.35 20.61 22.43
CA THR A 794 19.25 22.08 22.26
C THR A 794 18.15 22.43 21.26
N GLY A 795 17.80 23.70 21.16
CA GLY A 795 16.83 24.21 20.20
C GLY A 795 15.64 24.91 20.87
N ALA A 796 14.63 25.17 20.06
CA ALA A 796 13.41 25.84 20.49
C ALA A 796 12.18 25.08 19.99
N LYS A 797 11.00 25.46 20.46
CA LYS A 797 9.72 24.83 20.08
C LYS A 797 9.60 24.66 18.56
N GLY A 798 9.40 23.41 18.14
CA GLY A 798 9.27 23.02 16.74
C GLY A 798 10.55 22.47 16.11
N ALA A 799 11.74 22.87 16.57
CA ALA A 799 13.00 22.39 15.97
C ALA A 799 14.05 22.16 17.06
N TYR A 800 14.50 20.93 17.20
CA TYR A 800 15.47 20.49 18.18
C TYR A 800 16.68 19.84 17.50
N ARG A 801 17.82 19.89 18.19
CA ARG A 801 19.04 19.21 17.81
C ARG A 801 19.51 18.38 19.01
N ILE A 802 19.69 17.09 18.77
CA ILE A 802 20.14 16.12 19.76
C ILE A 802 21.50 15.62 19.29
N ARG A 803 22.53 15.78 20.13
CA ARG A 803 23.87 15.26 19.88
C ARG A 803 24.11 14.07 20.77
N VAL A 804 24.55 12.97 20.18
CA VAL A 804 24.86 11.73 20.88
C VAL A 804 26.30 11.34 20.55
N SER A 805 27.11 11.08 21.56
CA SER A 805 28.51 10.63 21.37
C SER A 805 28.85 9.47 22.30
N SER A 806 29.82 8.64 21.90
CA SER A 806 30.31 7.52 22.66
C SER A 806 31.83 7.36 22.46
N PRO A 807 32.60 7.04 23.51
CA PRO A 807 34.05 6.75 23.37
C PRO A 807 34.33 5.36 22.75
N VAL A 808 33.35 4.46 22.71
CA VAL A 808 33.42 3.11 22.14
C VAL A 808 32.29 2.93 21.13
N LEU A 809 32.37 1.89 20.30
CA LEU A 809 31.27 1.56 19.37
C LEU A 809 29.97 1.38 20.14
N ALA A 810 28.94 2.16 19.77
CA ALA A 810 27.58 1.99 20.28
C ALA A 810 26.68 1.54 19.13
N ARG A 811 26.14 0.34 19.23
CA ARG A 811 25.31 -0.27 18.20
C ARG A 811 23.85 0.00 18.46
N ASP A 812 23.09 0.24 17.37
CA ASP A 812 21.64 0.41 17.37
C ASP A 812 21.15 1.48 18.36
N VAL A 813 21.79 2.64 18.34
CA VAL A 813 21.45 3.74 19.26
C VAL A 813 20.01 4.16 19.04
N TYR A 814 19.19 4.03 20.10
CA TYR A 814 17.75 4.30 20.10
C TYR A 814 17.42 5.49 20.99
N LEU A 815 16.73 6.47 20.39
CA LEU A 815 16.19 7.64 21.06
C LEU A 815 14.69 7.41 21.29
N SER A 816 14.27 7.35 22.53
CA SER A 816 12.87 7.30 22.96
C SER A 816 12.47 8.63 23.58
N PHE A 817 11.25 9.07 23.32
CA PHE A 817 10.69 10.36 23.76
C PHE A 817 9.49 10.21 24.69
N GLY A 818 9.28 9.02 25.27
CA GLY A 818 8.16 8.74 26.18
C GLY A 818 6.82 9.00 25.49
N ASN A 819 5.98 9.87 26.07
CA ASN A 819 4.66 10.19 25.55
C ASN A 819 4.63 11.39 24.57
N LEU A 820 5.78 11.93 24.18
CA LEU A 820 5.85 13.05 23.26
C LEU A 820 5.84 12.59 21.82
N ASP A 821 5.08 13.31 20.98
CA ASP A 821 5.18 13.15 19.53
C ASP A 821 6.42 13.90 19.04
N VAL A 822 7.43 13.13 18.66
CA VAL A 822 8.72 13.62 18.17
C VAL A 822 9.07 12.84 16.91
N GLN A 823 9.46 13.54 15.87
CA GLN A 823 10.00 12.95 14.64
C GLN A 823 11.49 13.22 14.56
N PRO A 824 12.35 12.26 14.93
CA PRO A 824 13.78 12.39 14.77
C PRO A 824 14.20 12.17 13.32
N SER A 825 15.23 12.92 12.88
CA SER A 825 15.81 12.73 11.54
C SER A 825 16.50 11.38 11.37
N ASP A 826 16.94 10.75 12.43
CA ASP A 826 17.47 9.39 12.45
C ASP A 826 17.27 8.69 13.80
N ASN A 827 17.29 7.35 13.78
CA ASN A 827 17.19 6.50 14.95
C ASN A 827 17.74 5.10 14.61
N TYR A 828 18.00 4.25 15.61
CA TYR A 828 18.55 2.91 15.42
C TYR A 828 19.78 2.92 14.50
N PHE A 829 20.79 3.71 14.86
CA PHE A 829 22.04 3.86 14.11
C PHE A 829 23.23 3.38 14.91
N ASP A 830 24.27 2.94 14.21
CA ASP A 830 25.57 2.64 14.83
C ASP A 830 26.36 3.95 14.98
N LEU A 831 26.93 4.15 16.15
CA LEU A 831 27.80 5.31 16.47
C LEU A 831 29.22 4.86 16.66
N LEU A 832 30.10 5.31 15.76
CA LEU A 832 31.51 4.94 15.77
C LEU A 832 32.22 5.54 16.98
N PRO A 833 33.30 4.87 17.49
CA PRO A 833 34.07 5.34 18.63
C PRO A 833 34.63 6.76 18.45
N GLY A 834 34.31 7.65 19.38
CA GLY A 834 34.76 9.05 19.36
C GLY A 834 33.96 9.97 18.43
N GLU A 835 33.05 9.46 17.63
CA GLU A 835 32.18 10.26 16.77
C GLU A 835 30.98 10.84 17.52
N THR A 836 30.35 11.85 16.93
CA THR A 836 29.13 12.48 17.43
C THR A 836 28.08 12.46 16.34
N ALA A 837 26.97 11.78 16.59
CA ALA A 837 25.79 11.86 15.74
C ALA A 837 24.99 13.12 16.11
N GLU A 838 24.51 13.83 15.10
CA GLU A 838 23.63 14.98 15.24
C GLU A 838 22.27 14.67 14.63
N ILE A 839 21.25 14.57 15.49
CA ILE A 839 19.89 14.24 15.14
C ILE A 839 19.04 15.51 15.23
N THR A 840 18.44 15.92 14.14
CA THR A 840 17.38 16.93 14.18
C THR A 840 16.06 16.28 14.56
N ALA A 841 15.24 17.00 15.32
CA ALA A 841 13.93 16.47 15.73
C ALA A 841 12.88 17.57 15.70
N THR A 842 11.67 17.25 15.28
CA THR A 842 10.52 18.14 15.27
C THR A 842 9.52 17.69 16.32
N SER A 843 8.99 18.66 17.10
CA SER A 843 7.94 18.40 18.10
C SER A 843 7.25 19.69 18.54
N ALA A 844 5.97 19.57 18.90
CA ALA A 844 5.23 20.67 19.53
C ALA A 844 5.60 20.87 21.02
N ALA A 845 6.30 19.93 21.66
CA ALA A 845 6.67 19.98 23.07
C ALA A 845 7.73 21.07 23.33
N SER A 846 7.90 21.49 24.59
CA SER A 846 9.00 22.35 24.98
C SER A 846 10.33 21.58 25.08
N LEU A 847 11.47 22.28 25.02
CA LEU A 847 12.80 21.67 25.21
C LEU A 847 12.93 20.97 26.58
N GLU A 848 12.35 21.56 27.60
CA GLU A 848 12.35 20.99 28.96
C GLU A 848 11.58 19.68 29.01
N ALA A 849 10.38 19.65 28.42
CA ALA A 849 9.57 18.44 28.32
C ALA A 849 10.29 17.36 27.50
N LEU A 850 10.91 17.77 26.37
CA LEU A 850 11.70 16.86 25.55
C LEU A 850 12.87 16.27 26.35
N LYS A 851 13.67 17.09 27.03
CA LYS A 851 14.79 16.63 27.86
C LYS A 851 14.36 15.71 28.99
N ALA A 852 13.19 15.97 29.60
CA ALA A 852 12.66 15.16 30.70
C ALA A 852 12.24 13.74 30.27
N GLN A 853 11.86 13.56 29.00
CA GLN A 853 11.37 12.28 28.48
C GLN A 853 12.34 11.61 27.50
N LEU A 854 13.36 12.32 27.03
CA LEU A 854 14.37 11.76 26.16
C LEU A 854 15.21 10.70 26.91
N LYS A 855 15.18 9.48 26.42
CA LYS A 855 16.03 8.38 26.84
C LYS A 855 16.80 7.90 25.61
N VAL A 856 18.11 7.70 25.77
CA VAL A 856 18.96 7.19 24.69
C VAL A 856 19.66 5.95 25.23
N ILE A 857 19.53 4.87 24.51
CA ILE A 857 20.14 3.57 24.82
C ILE A 857 20.88 3.03 23.60
N SER A 858 21.77 2.09 23.81
CA SER A 858 22.42 1.27 22.79
C SER A 858 22.06 -0.21 23.01
N LEU A 859 22.42 -1.07 22.08
CA LEU A 859 22.09 -2.48 22.14
C LEU A 859 22.58 -3.13 23.46
N THR A 860 23.77 -2.73 23.97
CA THR A 860 24.30 -3.28 25.23
C THR A 860 23.47 -2.93 26.46
N ASP A 861 22.71 -1.85 26.41
CA ASP A 861 21.85 -1.41 27.53
C ASP A 861 20.58 -2.25 27.67
N ALA A 862 20.25 -3.05 26.67
CA ALA A 862 19.06 -3.91 26.68
C ALA A 862 19.26 -5.20 27.49
N PHE A 863 20.53 -5.56 27.85
CA PHE A 863 20.85 -6.82 28.49
C PHE A 863 21.30 -6.60 29.94
N ALA A 864 21.13 -7.62 30.78
CA ALA A 864 21.61 -7.58 32.17
C ALA A 864 23.14 -7.65 32.23
N THR A 865 23.74 -6.83 33.09
CA THR A 865 25.17 -6.81 33.32
C THR A 865 25.66 -7.98 34.19
N ASP A 866 24.75 -8.63 34.96
CA ASP A 866 24.99 -9.81 35.76
C ASP A 866 24.16 -10.97 35.27
N ASN A 867 24.74 -12.15 35.07
CA ASN A 867 24.13 -13.39 34.56
C ASN A 867 23.05 -13.98 35.50
N LYS A 868 22.06 -13.20 35.92
CA LYS A 868 20.85 -13.71 36.56
C LYS A 868 19.75 -13.79 35.52
N PRO A 869 19.25 -14.99 35.17
CA PRO A 869 18.14 -15.10 34.26
C PRO A 869 16.93 -14.40 34.88
N VAL A 870 16.44 -13.35 34.21
CA VAL A 870 15.15 -12.77 34.50
C VAL A 870 14.12 -13.69 33.87
N MET A 871 13.40 -14.45 34.68
CA MET A 871 12.32 -15.31 34.20
C MET A 871 11.19 -14.45 33.63
N ILE A 872 11.17 -14.20 32.31
CA ILE A 872 10.04 -13.67 31.59
C ILE A 872 9.10 -14.87 31.35
N GLY A 873 8.11 -15.02 32.22
CA GLY A 873 7.08 -16.05 32.31
C GLY A 873 7.19 -17.23 31.35
N ALA A 874 7.56 -18.40 31.84
CA ALA A 874 7.49 -19.65 31.09
C ALA A 874 6.03 -19.90 30.65
N ALA A 875 5.84 -20.24 29.39
CA ALA A 875 4.57 -20.79 28.92
C ALA A 875 4.20 -22.07 29.70
N GLN A 876 3.07 -22.07 30.39
CA GLN A 876 2.40 -23.29 30.84
C GLN A 876 1.41 -23.78 29.78
#